data_db8f6694222ffadffd582c1d4871f808
#
_entry.id   db8f6694222ffadffd582c1d4871f808
#
_cell.length_a   1.000
_cell.length_b   1.000
_cell.length_c   1.000
_cell.angle_alpha   90.00
_cell.angle_beta   90.00
_cell.angle_gamma   90.00
#
_symmetry.space_group_name_H-M   'P 1'
#
loop_
_entity.id
_entity.type
_entity.pdbx_description
1 polymer ?
#
loop_
_entity_poly.entity_id
_entity_poly.type
_entity_poly.pdbx_seq_one_letter_code
_entity_poly.pdbx_strand_id
1 'polypeptide(L)'
;MNKADARRFQLYKLLMEELDYRPANFFSNQLSVSTKTIYDDIAFLNNIMDEITCIEKMPRKGLLLIGSAQAKETFEKKLIELLSPHHLSFSPEERQREIVKRLFLQNEQMTYEQLSEDYVVSVSSLRKDMEEIQTFLTGKDVKLISDHFGTRIRGEEKDIQHVLKRYIFSLLDDTPIVDVVKRMSLLERLADQFFYPTIIQFVHQVYGNLVSKAGRPLSDYYKDSIYISLLIYVQRLYIGSHFTKKKQVFIENVTYMESYLIAVELSEMMHHSLGLVLEKQDIEYLSSLLFAHDIKPGLDMQQVNPENKVIVKKLISKMSHMLEVDLNHDSHLFHVLVAHMTTMIYRLKLGITLTNPLLESIKRQYSVLFNIVWYLMNDVEETYDIQLNDHDISFLTIHFQVAIEKKIPMNKILIVCEKALATSELIYNRIKHALPATNMIETISLSDFYQNNLDEVDLIISSVPIAYEKQPVIYVSPLVTESEMKSIRKQYDEMSLSKMILKPRLTKSKTKLEKYLTKEFVFLNKAFTTKGQVLDFFSAEAYQRGLVTDEFKQSLYEREAMGETSLYTGVAIPHASSHTLRQSFISIVSLTHKIQWGSNKVQLIIFIGVAEKDINEIKDVFAELYQLVEKKAYVDHLVSITDASDLLMFINENTLI
;
A
#
# COMPACT_ATOMS: atom_id res chain seq x y z
N MET A 1 14.94 1.19 40.11
CA MET A 1 13.90 0.92 41.13
C MET A 1 14.16 -0.45 41.71
N ASN A 2 14.26 -0.56 43.04
CA ASN A 2 14.36 -1.92 43.61
C ASN A 2 13.03 -2.66 43.38
N LYS A 3 13.03 -4.00 43.50
CA LYS A 3 11.83 -4.83 43.25
C LYS A 3 10.58 -4.36 44.05
N ALA A 4 10.78 -3.74 45.21
CA ALA A 4 9.70 -3.24 46.06
C ALA A 4 9.07 -1.97 45.50
N ASP A 5 9.86 -1.04 44.98
CA ASP A 5 9.38 0.23 44.44
C ASP A 5 8.65 0.02 43.11
N ALA A 6 9.16 -0.91 42.23
CA ALA A 6 8.45 -1.33 41.03
C ALA A 6 7.06 -1.89 41.32
N ARG A 7 6.99 -2.76 42.32
CA ARG A 7 5.74 -3.36 42.79
C ARG A 7 4.77 -2.32 43.35
N ARG A 8 5.27 -1.34 44.14
CA ARG A 8 4.46 -0.25 44.70
C ARG A 8 3.85 0.64 43.62
N PHE A 9 4.63 0.95 42.60
CA PHE A 9 4.14 1.68 41.45
C PHE A 9 3.06 0.90 40.67
N GLN A 10 3.31 -0.40 40.40
CA GLN A 10 2.31 -1.25 39.74
C GLN A 10 1.05 -1.41 40.60
N LEU A 11 1.18 -1.54 41.91
CA LEU A 11 0.03 -1.57 42.82
C LEU A 11 -0.80 -0.29 42.72
N TYR A 12 -0.13 0.87 42.68
CA TYR A 12 -0.81 2.17 42.50
C TYR A 12 -1.58 2.25 41.20
N LYS A 13 -0.98 1.79 40.08
CA LYS A 13 -1.64 1.74 38.77
C LYS A 13 -2.89 0.84 38.79
N LEU A 14 -2.78 -0.34 39.36
CA LEU A 14 -3.92 -1.27 39.48
C LEU A 14 -5.05 -0.64 40.32
N LEU A 15 -4.71 0.10 41.39
CA LEU A 15 -5.70 0.81 42.20
C LEU A 15 -6.35 1.98 41.48
N MET A 16 -5.64 2.63 40.55
CA MET A 16 -6.17 3.69 39.68
C MET A 16 -7.23 3.19 38.71
N GLU A 17 -7.11 1.95 38.25
CA GLU A 17 -8.03 1.31 37.30
C GLU A 17 -9.34 0.85 37.93
N GLU A 18 -9.36 0.68 39.28
CA GLU A 18 -10.53 0.18 39.98
C GLU A 18 -11.45 1.32 40.46
N LEU A 19 -12.72 1.17 40.12
CA LEU A 19 -13.79 2.12 40.52
C LEU A 19 -14.47 1.72 41.83
N ASP A 20 -14.35 0.45 42.24
CA ASP A 20 -14.96 -0.12 43.44
C ASP A 20 -13.92 -0.85 44.30
N TYR A 21 -14.32 -1.13 45.57
CA TYR A 21 -13.47 -1.88 46.50
C TYR A 21 -13.10 -3.25 45.94
N ARG A 22 -11.79 -3.57 45.92
CA ARG A 22 -11.28 -4.90 45.58
C ARG A 22 -10.54 -5.54 46.78
N PRO A 23 -10.74 -6.84 47.01
CA PRO A 23 -10.04 -7.51 48.10
C PRO A 23 -8.53 -7.55 47.84
N ALA A 24 -7.72 -7.53 48.94
CA ALA A 24 -6.25 -7.51 48.83
C ALA A 24 -5.68 -8.71 48.09
N ASN A 25 -6.37 -9.86 48.09
CA ASN A 25 -5.95 -11.03 47.31
C ASN A 25 -6.07 -10.84 45.79
N PHE A 26 -6.92 -9.95 45.30
CA PHE A 26 -6.97 -9.57 43.89
C PHE A 26 -5.63 -8.97 43.48
N PHE A 27 -5.14 -7.97 44.17
CA PHE A 27 -3.86 -7.32 43.88
C PHE A 27 -2.66 -8.27 44.13
N SER A 28 -2.74 -9.11 45.15
CA SER A 28 -1.66 -10.07 45.48
C SER A 28 -1.49 -11.10 44.34
N ASN A 29 -2.58 -11.56 43.75
CA ASN A 29 -2.54 -12.49 42.62
C ASN A 29 -1.97 -11.82 41.36
N GLN A 30 -2.38 -10.58 41.06
CA GLN A 30 -1.88 -9.81 39.90
C GLN A 30 -0.37 -9.54 40.02
N LEU A 31 0.10 -9.20 41.21
CA LEU A 31 1.51 -8.85 41.46
C LEU A 31 2.37 -10.06 41.91
N SER A 32 1.80 -11.26 41.99
CA SER A 32 2.46 -12.50 42.39
C SER A 32 3.19 -12.37 43.75
N VAL A 33 2.56 -11.73 44.75
CA VAL A 33 3.10 -11.51 46.11
C VAL A 33 2.08 -11.90 47.16
N SER A 34 2.51 -11.93 48.45
CA SER A 34 1.59 -12.18 49.55
C SER A 34 0.67 -11.02 49.84
N THR A 35 -0.53 -11.28 50.37
CA THR A 35 -1.44 -10.20 50.82
C THR A 35 -0.81 -9.34 51.92
N LYS A 36 0.08 -9.89 52.75
CA LYS A 36 0.85 -9.12 53.73
C LYS A 36 1.71 -8.08 53.04
N THR A 37 2.40 -8.46 51.96
CA THR A 37 3.24 -7.56 51.16
C THR A 37 2.41 -6.43 50.57
N ILE A 38 1.17 -6.72 50.10
CA ILE A 38 0.25 -5.69 49.61
C ILE A 38 -0.10 -4.69 50.70
N TYR A 39 -0.39 -5.15 51.93
CA TYR A 39 -0.68 -4.24 53.06
C TYR A 39 0.52 -3.38 53.45
N ASP A 40 1.73 -3.94 53.42
CA ASP A 40 2.96 -3.19 53.69
C ASP A 40 3.21 -2.10 52.64
N ASP A 41 2.97 -2.43 51.35
CA ASP A 41 3.08 -1.47 50.25
C ASP A 41 2.02 -0.38 50.32
N ILE A 42 0.78 -0.69 50.74
CA ILE A 42 -0.29 0.30 50.96
C ILE A 42 0.07 1.24 52.13
N ALA A 43 0.62 0.69 53.22
CA ALA A 43 1.06 1.54 54.33
C ALA A 43 2.15 2.51 53.86
N PHE A 44 3.10 2.07 53.05
CA PHE A 44 4.10 2.95 52.46
C PHE A 44 3.48 4.03 51.56
N LEU A 45 2.57 3.64 50.64
CA LEU A 45 1.90 4.58 49.70
C LEU A 45 1.10 5.61 50.49
N ASN A 46 0.31 5.21 51.49
CA ASN A 46 -0.48 6.16 52.29
C ASN A 46 0.37 7.13 53.11
N ASN A 47 1.59 6.72 53.49
CA ASN A 47 2.51 7.66 54.20
C ASN A 47 3.08 8.78 53.34
N ILE A 48 3.07 8.62 52.01
CA ILE A 48 3.57 9.62 51.04
C ILE A 48 2.45 10.34 50.29
N MET A 49 1.19 9.86 50.44
CA MET A 49 -0.02 10.51 49.92
C MET A 49 -0.36 11.76 50.75
N ASP A 50 -0.96 12.73 50.07
CA ASP A 50 -1.48 13.95 50.69
C ASP A 50 -2.89 13.70 51.25
N GLU A 51 -3.41 14.62 52.10
CA GLU A 51 -4.73 14.49 52.76
C GLU A 51 -5.91 14.33 51.76
N ILE A 52 -5.71 14.63 50.48
CA ILE A 52 -6.74 14.63 49.42
C ILE A 52 -6.82 13.25 48.71
N THR A 53 -5.76 12.46 48.79
CA THR A 53 -5.68 11.14 48.11
C THR A 53 -5.25 10.09 49.13
N CYS A 54 -6.01 9.00 49.25
CA CYS A 54 -5.65 7.91 50.16
C CYS A 54 -6.15 6.53 49.64
N ILE A 55 -5.48 5.45 50.04
CA ILE A 55 -5.97 4.08 49.85
C ILE A 55 -6.76 3.69 51.09
N GLU A 56 -8.08 3.65 50.94
CA GLU A 56 -8.99 3.27 52.00
C GLU A 56 -9.08 1.77 52.13
N LYS A 57 -9.12 1.30 53.39
CA LYS A 57 -9.34 -0.13 53.73
C LYS A 57 -10.71 -0.28 54.39
N MET A 58 -11.61 -0.97 53.73
CA MET A 58 -12.93 -1.24 54.29
C MET A 58 -13.05 -2.73 54.64
N PRO A 59 -13.36 -3.05 55.93
CA PRO A 59 -13.52 -4.46 56.34
C PRO A 59 -14.56 -5.18 55.47
N ARG A 60 -14.24 -6.38 55.01
CA ARG A 60 -15.05 -7.24 54.13
C ARG A 60 -15.30 -6.72 52.72
N LYS A 61 -14.92 -5.51 52.38
CA LYS A 61 -15.04 -4.96 51.02
C LYS A 61 -13.69 -4.92 50.29
N GLY A 62 -12.62 -4.51 50.97
CA GLY A 62 -11.27 -4.48 50.40
C GLY A 62 -10.63 -3.09 50.36
N LEU A 63 -9.99 -2.76 49.28
CA LEU A 63 -9.12 -1.63 49.08
C LEU A 63 -9.69 -0.76 47.93
N LEU A 64 -9.67 0.55 48.09
CA LEU A 64 -10.04 1.52 47.03
C LEU A 64 -9.17 2.77 47.15
N LEU A 65 -8.71 3.30 46.02
CA LEU A 65 -8.02 4.59 45.94
C LEU A 65 -9.03 5.73 45.88
N ILE A 66 -9.07 6.55 46.90
CA ILE A 66 -9.95 7.73 47.02
C ILE A 66 -9.19 8.99 46.61
N GLY A 67 -9.85 9.87 45.89
CA GLY A 67 -9.33 11.16 45.43
C GLY A 67 -9.95 11.59 44.11
N SER A 68 -9.89 12.88 43.78
CA SER A 68 -10.29 13.37 42.45
C SER A 68 -9.34 12.85 41.37
N ALA A 69 -9.80 12.77 40.12
CA ALA A 69 -8.95 12.34 39.01
C ALA A 69 -7.66 13.17 38.93
N GLN A 70 -7.76 14.48 39.07
CA GLN A 70 -6.62 15.38 39.05
C GLN A 70 -5.65 15.17 40.22
N ALA A 71 -6.17 14.90 41.45
CA ALA A 71 -5.32 14.58 42.60
C ALA A 71 -4.57 13.26 42.45
N LYS A 72 -5.25 12.22 41.89
CA LYS A 72 -4.65 10.94 41.58
C LYS A 72 -3.52 11.06 40.55
N GLU A 73 -3.73 11.81 39.47
CA GLU A 73 -2.70 12.05 38.45
C GLU A 73 -1.51 12.87 39.01
N THR A 74 -1.79 13.89 39.86
CA THR A 74 -0.75 14.67 40.51
C THR A 74 0.10 13.79 41.42
N PHE A 75 -0.54 12.92 42.21
CA PHE A 75 0.19 11.96 43.05
C PHE A 75 0.97 10.95 42.24
N GLU A 76 0.46 10.47 41.12
CA GLU A 76 1.19 9.60 40.21
C GLU A 76 2.50 10.24 39.74
N LYS A 77 2.49 11.48 39.30
CA LYS A 77 3.70 12.24 38.94
C LYS A 77 4.68 12.34 40.10
N LYS A 78 4.17 12.69 41.31
CA LYS A 78 4.97 12.75 42.53
C LYS A 78 5.54 11.37 42.91
N LEU A 79 4.78 10.29 42.73
CA LEU A 79 5.20 8.93 42.99
C LEU A 79 6.32 8.49 42.03
N ILE A 80 6.19 8.84 40.77
CA ILE A 80 7.23 8.65 39.76
C ILE A 80 8.52 9.36 40.17
N GLU A 81 8.45 10.63 40.58
CA GLU A 81 9.61 11.39 41.04
C GLU A 81 10.24 10.80 42.32
N LEU A 82 9.44 10.32 43.27
CA LEU A 82 9.91 9.77 44.55
C LEU A 82 10.49 8.38 44.42
N LEU A 83 9.89 7.54 43.60
CA LEU A 83 10.34 6.17 43.37
C LEU A 83 11.40 6.06 42.27
N SER A 84 11.60 7.10 41.52
CA SER A 84 12.55 7.20 40.41
C SER A 84 13.61 8.27 40.65
N PRO A 85 14.63 8.00 41.46
CA PRO A 85 15.87 8.69 41.15
C PRO A 85 16.50 8.20 39.85
N HIS A 86 16.29 6.93 39.44
CA HIS A 86 16.86 6.39 38.19
C HIS A 86 16.45 4.92 37.94
N HIS A 87 15.35 4.46 37.55
CA HIS A 87 15.22 3.08 36.99
C HIS A 87 13.76 2.59 36.89
N LEU A 88 13.03 3.06 35.90
CA LEU A 88 11.94 2.27 35.29
C LEU A 88 12.61 1.10 34.54
N SER A 89 12.23 -0.14 34.79
CA SER A 89 12.66 -1.24 33.92
C SER A 89 11.89 -1.11 32.62
N PHE A 90 12.51 -0.48 31.65
CA PHE A 90 11.96 -0.39 30.29
C PHE A 90 11.86 -1.79 29.71
N SER A 91 10.73 -2.14 29.10
CA SER A 91 10.67 -3.27 28.20
C SER A 91 11.67 -3.08 27.05
N PRO A 92 12.11 -4.12 26.36
CA PRO A 92 12.98 -3.95 25.19
C PRO A 92 12.41 -2.95 24.17
N GLU A 93 11.11 -3.02 23.91
CA GLU A 93 10.41 -2.14 22.96
C GLU A 93 10.35 -0.69 23.43
N GLU A 94 10.11 -0.44 24.72
CA GLU A 94 10.13 0.90 25.31
C GLU A 94 11.53 1.49 25.30
N ARG A 95 12.54 0.68 25.62
CA ARG A 95 13.93 1.09 25.60
C ARG A 95 14.41 1.42 24.17
N GLN A 96 14.07 0.60 23.19
CA GLN A 96 14.37 0.86 21.79
C GLN A 96 13.72 2.17 21.31
N ARG A 97 12.45 2.42 21.67
CA ARG A 97 11.76 3.68 21.35
C ARG A 97 12.48 4.90 21.93
N GLU A 98 12.92 4.81 23.19
CA GLU A 98 13.63 5.91 23.83
C GLU A 98 15.05 6.11 23.23
N ILE A 99 15.76 5.03 22.87
CA ILE A 99 17.01 5.11 22.14
C ILE A 99 16.83 5.78 20.77
N VAL A 100 15.79 5.38 20.01
CA VAL A 100 15.47 6.01 18.72
C VAL A 100 15.16 7.50 18.91
N LYS A 101 14.38 7.88 19.90
CA LYS A 101 14.07 9.28 20.21
C LYS A 101 15.36 10.07 20.49
N ARG A 102 16.24 9.59 21.36
CA ARG A 102 17.51 10.25 21.71
C ARG A 102 18.42 10.39 20.48
N LEU A 103 18.58 9.34 19.70
CA LEU A 103 19.44 9.35 18.48
C LEU A 103 18.89 10.25 17.38
N PHE A 104 17.59 10.15 17.08
CA PHE A 104 17.00 10.80 15.91
C PHE A 104 16.41 12.18 16.17
N LEU A 105 15.83 12.39 17.35
CA LEU A 105 15.05 13.60 17.68
C LEU A 105 15.70 14.50 18.72
N GLN A 106 16.80 14.03 19.35
CA GLN A 106 17.60 14.82 20.29
C GLN A 106 19.05 14.95 19.83
N ASN A 107 19.45 14.21 18.77
CA ASN A 107 20.79 14.18 18.20
C ASN A 107 21.88 13.85 19.26
N GLU A 108 21.51 13.00 20.23
CA GLU A 108 22.42 12.58 21.29
C GLU A 108 23.42 11.54 20.78
N GLN A 109 24.62 11.61 21.32
CA GLN A 109 25.65 10.61 21.16
C GLN A 109 25.80 9.85 22.47
N MET A 110 25.61 8.52 22.45
CA MET A 110 25.48 7.72 23.66
C MET A 110 26.44 6.52 23.63
N THR A 111 27.15 6.28 24.73
CA THR A 111 27.96 5.06 24.88
C THR A 111 27.11 3.90 25.41
N TYR A 112 27.56 2.68 25.20
CA TYR A 112 26.87 1.51 25.76
C TYR A 112 26.90 1.49 27.28
N GLU A 113 27.95 2.05 27.89
CA GLU A 113 28.09 2.19 29.34
C GLU A 113 27.02 3.15 29.88
N GLN A 114 26.87 4.33 29.26
CA GLN A 114 25.83 5.29 29.64
C GLN A 114 24.42 4.69 29.51
N LEU A 115 24.11 4.04 28.39
CA LEU A 115 22.83 3.39 28.18
C LEU A 115 22.61 2.24 29.19
N SER A 116 23.69 1.50 29.56
CA SER A 116 23.61 0.43 30.56
C SER A 116 23.26 0.97 31.95
N GLU A 117 23.78 2.13 32.30
CA GLU A 117 23.47 2.84 33.54
C GLU A 117 22.06 3.43 33.50
N ASP A 118 21.67 4.11 32.39
CA ASP A 118 20.37 4.75 32.22
C ASP A 118 19.22 3.74 32.29
N TYR A 119 19.37 2.57 31.67
CA TYR A 119 18.30 1.58 31.55
C TYR A 119 18.47 0.36 32.49
N VAL A 120 19.56 0.27 33.24
CA VAL A 120 19.91 -0.85 34.16
C VAL A 120 19.80 -2.20 33.48
N VAL A 121 20.41 -2.33 32.34
CA VAL A 121 20.48 -3.55 31.54
C VAL A 121 21.92 -3.84 31.15
N SER A 122 22.21 -5.10 30.84
CA SER A 122 23.55 -5.48 30.39
C SER A 122 23.87 -4.85 29.02
N VAL A 123 25.15 -4.59 28.78
CA VAL A 123 25.66 -4.16 27.47
C VAL A 123 25.28 -5.14 26.35
N SER A 124 25.19 -6.43 26.63
CA SER A 124 24.74 -7.45 25.67
C SER A 124 23.27 -7.27 25.26
N SER A 125 22.38 -6.89 26.19
CA SER A 125 21.00 -6.56 25.88
C SER A 125 20.89 -5.31 24.98
N LEU A 126 21.69 -4.28 25.29
CA LEU A 126 21.73 -3.06 24.48
C LEU A 126 22.28 -3.30 23.05
N ARG A 127 23.26 -4.19 22.91
CA ARG A 127 23.74 -4.57 21.56
C ARG A 127 22.63 -5.20 20.74
N LYS A 128 21.80 -6.06 21.35
CA LYS A 128 20.64 -6.63 20.67
C LYS A 128 19.62 -5.55 20.29
N ASP A 129 19.32 -4.61 21.21
CA ASP A 129 18.43 -3.48 20.88
C ASP A 129 18.96 -2.65 19.71
N MET A 130 20.25 -2.35 19.69
CA MET A 130 20.89 -1.59 18.61
C MET A 130 20.92 -2.37 17.27
N GLU A 131 21.07 -3.70 17.31
CA GLU A 131 20.94 -4.56 16.14
C GLU A 131 19.51 -4.53 15.58
N GLU A 132 18.49 -4.60 16.45
CA GLU A 132 17.07 -4.48 16.05
C GLU A 132 16.79 -3.10 15.46
N ILE A 133 17.26 -2.02 16.09
CA ILE A 133 17.17 -0.66 15.53
C ILE A 133 17.88 -0.60 14.17
N GLN A 134 19.06 -1.19 14.01
CA GLN A 134 19.81 -1.21 12.75
C GLN A 134 19.01 -1.89 11.64
N THR A 135 18.13 -2.86 11.90
CA THR A 135 17.29 -3.49 10.87
C THR A 135 16.34 -2.49 10.21
N PHE A 136 15.85 -1.48 10.93
CA PHE A 136 15.01 -0.41 10.37
C PHE A 136 15.79 0.56 9.47
N LEU A 137 17.11 0.59 9.57
CA LEU A 137 17.97 1.49 8.78
C LEU A 137 18.28 0.93 7.39
N THR A 138 17.95 -0.33 7.11
CA THR A 138 18.23 -0.97 5.82
C THR A 138 17.49 -0.30 4.67
N GLY A 139 18.14 -0.23 3.50
CA GLY A 139 17.56 0.31 2.27
C GLY A 139 17.76 1.81 2.06
N LYS A 140 18.50 2.51 2.94
CA LYS A 140 18.92 3.93 2.79
C LYS A 140 20.34 4.11 3.32
N ASP A 141 21.02 5.17 2.89
CA ASP A 141 22.37 5.52 3.34
C ASP A 141 22.39 6.10 4.77
N VAL A 142 21.59 5.52 5.67
CA VAL A 142 21.53 5.87 7.10
C VAL A 142 22.17 4.75 7.91
N LYS A 143 23.14 5.10 8.74
CA LYS A 143 23.93 4.13 9.52
C LYS A 143 24.11 4.60 10.96
N LEU A 144 24.13 3.68 11.90
CA LEU A 144 24.65 3.93 13.24
C LEU A 144 26.19 3.82 13.19
N ILE A 145 26.86 4.87 13.64
CA ILE A 145 28.32 4.90 13.75
C ILE A 145 28.67 4.97 15.22
N SER A 146 29.46 4.02 15.67
CA SER A 146 30.00 3.98 17.03
C SER A 146 31.49 4.31 17.02
N ASP A 147 31.90 5.27 17.83
CA ASP A 147 33.28 5.63 18.09
C ASP A 147 33.51 5.79 19.59
N HIS A 148 34.66 6.30 20.00
CA HIS A 148 35.02 6.48 21.41
C HIS A 148 34.15 7.55 22.14
N PHE A 149 33.40 8.37 21.42
CA PHE A 149 32.45 9.30 21.99
C PHE A 149 31.05 8.70 22.16
N GLY A 150 30.77 7.57 21.52
CA GLY A 150 29.50 6.88 21.58
C GLY A 150 28.90 6.58 20.18
N THR A 151 27.68 6.11 20.21
CA THR A 151 26.88 5.80 19.01
C THR A 151 26.06 6.99 18.59
N ARG A 152 26.07 7.32 17.31
CA ARG A 152 25.28 8.38 16.67
C ARG A 152 24.77 7.93 15.31
N ILE A 153 23.76 8.64 14.82
CA ILE A 153 23.24 8.47 13.47
C ILE A 153 24.05 9.26 12.46
N ARG A 154 24.27 8.66 11.28
CA ARG A 154 24.88 9.31 10.12
C ARG A 154 24.10 9.01 8.86
N GLY A 155 23.77 10.05 8.10
CA GLY A 155 23.06 9.98 6.82
C GLY A 155 22.71 11.37 6.33
N GLU A 156 22.10 11.45 5.16
CA GLU A 156 21.49 12.69 4.69
C GLU A 156 20.20 12.96 5.46
N GLU A 157 19.91 14.23 5.73
CA GLU A 157 18.75 14.62 6.56
C GLU A 157 17.42 14.08 6.01
N LYS A 158 17.23 14.09 4.69
CA LYS A 158 16.05 13.53 4.05
C LYS A 158 15.86 12.02 4.34
N ASP A 159 16.97 11.27 4.32
CA ASP A 159 16.94 9.82 4.55
C ASP A 159 16.73 9.49 6.03
N ILE A 160 17.31 10.30 6.92
CA ILE A 160 17.08 10.22 8.37
C ILE A 160 15.61 10.44 8.68
N GLN A 161 14.98 11.51 8.14
CA GLN A 161 13.56 11.78 8.34
C GLN A 161 12.66 10.69 7.75
N HIS A 162 13.03 10.13 6.59
CA HIS A 162 12.31 9.03 5.98
C HIS A 162 12.34 7.76 6.84
N VAL A 163 13.51 7.38 7.34
CA VAL A 163 13.68 6.20 8.20
C VAL A 163 12.89 6.37 9.51
N LEU A 164 12.98 7.54 10.13
CA LEU A 164 12.24 7.85 11.36
C LEU A 164 10.72 7.80 11.13
N LYS A 165 10.25 8.37 10.02
CA LYS A 165 8.83 8.30 9.65
C LYS A 165 8.37 6.84 9.51
N ARG A 166 9.13 6.01 8.78
CA ARG A 166 8.83 4.58 8.62
C ARG A 166 8.78 3.86 9.96
N TYR A 167 9.70 4.16 10.88
CA TYR A 167 9.71 3.60 12.22
C TYR A 167 8.44 4.00 13.00
N ILE A 168 8.05 5.28 13.02
CA ILE A 168 6.83 5.73 13.72
C ILE A 168 5.58 5.09 13.10
N PHE A 169 5.51 4.93 11.77
CA PHE A 169 4.40 4.25 11.12
C PHE A 169 4.32 2.76 11.47
N SER A 170 5.45 2.06 11.61
CA SER A 170 5.42 0.66 12.05
C SER A 170 4.80 0.49 13.43
N LEU A 171 4.97 1.45 14.33
CA LEU A 171 4.31 1.44 15.65
C LEU A 171 2.79 1.67 15.57
N LEU A 172 2.31 2.29 14.48
CA LEU A 172 0.87 2.46 14.22
C LEU A 172 0.24 1.20 13.63
N ASP A 173 0.97 0.49 12.77
CA ASP A 173 0.45 -0.67 12.02
C ASP A 173 0.32 -1.93 12.89
N ASP A 174 1.11 -2.05 13.96
CA ASP A 174 1.03 -3.17 14.91
C ASP A 174 -0.30 -3.23 15.70
N THR A 175 -1.12 -2.20 15.61
CA THR A 175 -2.46 -2.15 16.22
C THR A 175 -3.56 -2.21 15.18
N PRO A 176 -4.33 -3.31 15.07
CA PRO A 176 -5.47 -3.40 14.16
C PRO A 176 -6.59 -2.46 14.62
N ILE A 177 -6.61 -1.25 14.07
CA ILE A 177 -7.57 -0.21 14.45
C ILE A 177 -8.63 -0.08 13.36
N VAL A 178 -9.83 -0.49 13.70
CA VAL A 178 -11.05 -0.33 12.86
C VAL A 178 -11.73 1.03 13.09
N ASP A 179 -11.29 1.79 14.12
CA ASP A 179 -11.96 3.01 14.58
C ASP A 179 -11.06 4.25 14.44
N VAL A 180 -11.52 5.25 13.66
CA VAL A 180 -10.80 6.51 13.37
C VAL A 180 -10.47 7.29 14.66
N VAL A 181 -11.37 7.27 15.67
CA VAL A 181 -11.14 7.98 16.94
C VAL A 181 -9.98 7.35 17.72
N LYS A 182 -9.91 6.02 17.72
CA LYS A 182 -8.80 5.31 18.37
C LYS A 182 -7.46 5.55 17.66
N ARG A 183 -7.50 5.69 16.32
CA ARG A 183 -6.31 6.01 15.52
C ARG A 183 -5.75 7.38 15.85
N MET A 184 -6.61 8.41 15.93
CA MET A 184 -6.20 9.77 16.31
C MET A 184 -5.60 9.79 17.72
N SER A 185 -6.23 9.14 18.70
CA SER A 185 -5.71 9.08 20.06
C SER A 185 -4.37 8.32 20.18
N LEU A 186 -4.10 7.38 19.29
CA LEU A 186 -2.80 6.69 19.22
C LEU A 186 -1.73 7.61 18.61
N LEU A 187 -2.05 8.33 17.54
CA LEU A 187 -1.17 9.33 16.93
C LEU A 187 -0.75 10.41 17.92
N GLU A 188 -1.71 10.95 18.68
CA GLU A 188 -1.44 11.95 19.72
C GLU A 188 -0.53 11.37 20.82
N ARG A 189 -0.79 10.17 21.30
CA ARG A 189 0.09 9.50 22.29
C ARG A 189 1.51 9.27 21.77
N LEU A 190 1.66 8.87 20.50
CA LEU A 190 2.98 8.71 19.88
C LEU A 190 3.67 10.08 19.72
N ALA A 191 2.92 11.12 19.36
CA ALA A 191 3.47 12.47 19.29
C ALA A 191 4.01 12.91 20.68
N ASP A 192 3.24 12.72 21.74
CA ASP A 192 3.66 13.04 23.12
C ASP A 192 4.89 12.24 23.58
N GLN A 193 5.06 11.00 23.11
CA GLN A 193 6.22 10.19 23.45
C GLN A 193 7.51 10.62 22.74
N PHE A 194 7.41 11.03 21.47
CA PHE A 194 8.58 11.30 20.64
C PHE A 194 8.98 12.76 20.57
N PHE A 195 8.03 13.70 20.54
CA PHE A 195 8.28 15.09 20.18
C PHE A 195 8.17 16.03 21.38
N TYR A 196 8.79 17.21 21.26
CA TYR A 196 8.67 18.24 22.29
C TYR A 196 7.28 18.86 22.29
N PRO A 197 6.68 19.17 23.47
CA PRO A 197 5.35 19.75 23.56
C PRO A 197 5.18 21.04 22.76
N THR A 198 6.22 21.88 22.70
CA THR A 198 6.22 23.12 21.91
C THR A 198 6.10 22.87 20.41
N ILE A 199 6.72 21.79 19.92
CA ILE A 199 6.65 21.36 18.50
C ILE A 199 5.25 20.81 18.19
N ILE A 200 4.72 19.97 19.07
CA ILE A 200 3.37 19.41 18.94
C ILE A 200 2.35 20.56 18.87
N GLN A 201 2.43 21.52 19.78
CA GLN A 201 1.53 22.67 19.82
C GLN A 201 1.61 23.49 18.52
N PHE A 202 2.81 23.79 18.04
CA PHE A 202 3.01 24.49 16.78
C PHE A 202 2.39 23.73 15.60
N VAL A 203 2.68 22.45 15.47
CA VAL A 203 2.14 21.62 14.36
C VAL A 203 0.62 21.55 14.45
N HIS A 204 0.02 21.40 15.62
CA HIS A 204 -1.45 21.44 15.79
C HIS A 204 -2.03 22.75 15.29
N GLN A 205 -1.39 23.88 15.60
CA GLN A 205 -1.85 25.22 15.18
C GLN A 205 -1.90 25.36 13.65
N VAL A 206 -0.91 24.82 12.92
CA VAL A 206 -0.79 25.01 11.46
C VAL A 206 -1.49 23.89 10.67
N TYR A 207 -1.62 22.71 11.25
CA TYR A 207 -2.06 21.50 10.57
C TYR A 207 -3.47 21.60 9.95
N GLY A 208 -4.45 22.10 10.70
CA GLY A 208 -5.84 22.23 10.21
C GLY A 208 -5.94 23.15 8.99
N ASN A 209 -5.21 24.28 9.02
CA ASN A 209 -5.15 25.22 7.90
C ASN A 209 -4.45 24.58 6.67
N LEU A 210 -3.37 23.82 6.89
CA LEU A 210 -2.69 23.12 5.79
C LEU A 210 -3.59 22.09 5.11
N VAL A 211 -4.27 21.25 5.89
CA VAL A 211 -5.18 20.23 5.35
C VAL A 211 -6.34 20.89 4.58
N SER A 212 -6.84 22.04 5.00
CA SER A 212 -7.88 22.78 4.28
C SER A 212 -7.43 23.35 2.94
N LYS A 213 -6.13 23.57 2.75
CA LYS A 213 -5.52 24.03 1.50
C LYS A 213 -5.27 22.89 0.49
N ALA A 214 -5.59 21.63 0.82
CA ALA A 214 -5.46 20.52 -0.11
C ALA A 214 -6.38 20.67 -1.33
N GLY A 215 -5.90 20.28 -2.50
CA GLY A 215 -6.64 20.38 -3.75
C GLY A 215 -7.87 19.46 -3.82
N ARG A 216 -7.93 18.45 -2.95
CA ARG A 216 -9.03 17.47 -2.78
C ARG A 216 -9.07 16.97 -1.35
N PRO A 217 -10.17 16.34 -0.90
CA PRO A 217 -10.22 15.72 0.42
C PRO A 217 -9.10 14.67 0.58
N LEU A 218 -8.25 14.86 1.59
CA LEU A 218 -7.16 13.94 1.88
C LEU A 218 -7.70 12.68 2.57
N SER A 219 -7.16 11.51 2.18
CA SER A 219 -7.39 10.27 2.93
C SER A 219 -6.77 10.37 4.33
N ASP A 220 -7.26 9.55 5.27
CA ASP A 220 -6.73 9.56 6.64
C ASP A 220 -5.24 9.20 6.67
N TYR A 221 -4.78 8.30 5.80
CA TYR A 221 -3.36 8.01 5.64
C TYR A 221 -2.54 9.25 5.24
N TYR A 222 -3.03 10.07 4.30
CA TYR A 222 -2.35 11.33 3.93
C TYR A 222 -2.32 12.32 5.09
N LYS A 223 -3.42 12.40 5.86
CA LYS A 223 -3.51 13.25 7.04
C LYS A 223 -2.49 12.83 8.10
N ASP A 224 -2.43 11.54 8.42
CA ASP A 224 -1.44 11.00 9.37
C ASP A 224 -0.02 11.23 8.86
N SER A 225 0.19 10.98 7.56
CA SER A 225 1.50 11.11 6.91
C SER A 225 2.04 12.54 6.95
N ILE A 226 1.21 13.55 6.63
CA ILE A 226 1.65 14.96 6.69
C ILE A 226 1.85 15.41 8.14
N TYR A 227 0.99 14.97 9.07
CA TYR A 227 1.11 15.30 10.48
C TYR A 227 2.45 14.82 11.08
N ILE A 228 2.75 13.53 10.92
CA ILE A 228 4.02 12.94 11.38
C ILE A 228 5.22 13.58 10.67
N SER A 229 5.12 13.82 9.37
CA SER A 229 6.23 14.42 8.61
C SER A 229 6.52 15.85 9.08
N LEU A 230 5.50 16.64 9.41
CA LEU A 230 5.69 17.99 9.96
C LEU A 230 6.30 17.95 11.36
N LEU A 231 5.87 17.04 12.23
CA LEU A 231 6.47 16.88 13.56
C LEU A 231 7.96 16.54 13.44
N ILE A 232 8.31 15.57 12.61
CA ILE A 232 9.70 15.18 12.36
C ILE A 232 10.50 16.36 11.80
N TYR A 233 9.98 17.03 10.77
CA TYR A 233 10.64 18.14 10.09
C TYR A 233 10.95 19.29 11.05
N VAL A 234 9.93 19.76 11.80
CA VAL A 234 10.08 20.87 12.74
C VAL A 234 11.02 20.51 13.89
N GLN A 235 10.88 19.29 14.47
CA GLN A 235 11.74 18.83 15.56
C GLN A 235 13.20 18.72 15.10
N ARG A 236 13.46 18.18 13.92
CA ARG A 236 14.82 18.04 13.37
C ARG A 236 15.49 19.41 13.15
N LEU A 237 14.75 20.37 12.60
CA LEU A 237 15.24 21.76 12.50
C LEU A 237 15.49 22.38 13.87
N TYR A 238 14.61 22.13 14.85
CA TYR A 238 14.74 22.64 16.22
C TYR A 238 16.02 22.18 16.92
N ILE A 239 16.51 20.98 16.61
CA ILE A 239 17.78 20.45 17.11
C ILE A 239 18.98 20.80 16.20
N GLY A 240 18.83 21.72 15.23
CA GLY A 240 19.88 22.22 14.37
C GLY A 240 20.25 21.32 13.17
N SER A 241 19.36 20.43 12.76
CA SER A 241 19.55 19.58 11.59
C SER A 241 18.98 20.22 10.34
N HIS A 242 19.83 20.63 9.40
CA HIS A 242 19.47 21.31 8.17
C HIS A 242 19.72 20.44 6.94
N PHE A 243 18.98 20.70 5.85
CA PHE A 243 19.15 20.02 4.58
C PHE A 243 20.38 20.57 3.83
N THR A 244 21.22 19.69 3.29
CA THR A 244 22.41 20.08 2.55
C THR A 244 22.17 20.08 1.05
N LYS A 245 22.88 20.97 0.33
CA LYS A 245 22.79 21.12 -1.12
C LYS A 245 23.48 19.97 -1.82
N LYS A 246 22.77 18.88 -2.17
CA LYS A 246 23.21 17.99 -3.26
C LYS A 246 22.37 18.29 -4.49
N LYS A 247 22.97 18.20 -5.71
CA LYS A 247 22.25 18.30 -6.98
C LYS A 247 21.04 17.36 -6.97
N GLN A 248 19.90 17.88 -6.58
CA GLN A 248 18.63 17.18 -6.75
C GLN A 248 18.15 17.51 -8.15
N VAL A 249 18.32 16.58 -9.08
CA VAL A 249 18.04 16.70 -10.51
C VAL A 249 16.57 16.96 -10.83
N PHE A 250 15.69 17.04 -9.80
CA PHE A 250 14.24 17.03 -9.99
C PHE A 250 13.52 18.36 -9.80
N ILE A 251 14.17 19.33 -9.15
CA ILE A 251 13.49 20.56 -8.73
C ILE A 251 14.31 21.76 -9.18
N GLU A 252 14.45 21.94 -10.49
CA GLU A 252 14.99 23.23 -10.98
C GLU A 252 14.04 24.40 -10.68
N ASN A 253 12.76 24.13 -10.36
CA ASN A 253 11.73 25.17 -10.22
C ASN A 253 10.73 24.97 -9.06
N VAL A 254 11.13 24.42 -7.90
CA VAL A 254 10.24 24.35 -6.70
C VAL A 254 9.75 25.74 -6.30
N THR A 255 10.56 26.77 -6.50
CA THR A 255 10.24 28.17 -6.15
C THR A 255 9.04 28.73 -6.91
N TYR A 256 8.62 28.13 -8.00
CA TYR A 256 7.43 28.53 -8.77
C TYR A 256 6.14 27.77 -8.37
N MET A 257 6.24 26.79 -7.48
CA MET A 257 5.07 26.04 -7.01
C MET A 257 4.29 26.84 -5.94
N GLU A 258 2.96 26.76 -5.96
CA GLU A 258 2.13 27.34 -4.88
C GLU A 258 2.51 26.78 -3.49
N SER A 259 2.93 25.51 -3.42
CA SER A 259 3.44 24.88 -2.21
C SER A 259 4.69 25.57 -1.64
N TYR A 260 5.48 26.25 -2.49
CA TYR A 260 6.64 27.01 -2.04
C TYR A 260 6.22 28.28 -1.26
N LEU A 261 5.18 28.97 -1.73
CA LEU A 261 4.65 30.13 -1.00
C LEU A 261 4.12 29.73 0.38
N ILE A 262 3.45 28.58 0.47
CA ILE A 262 3.00 28.03 1.75
C ILE A 262 4.21 27.66 2.64
N ALA A 263 5.25 27.07 2.06
CA ALA A 263 6.46 26.73 2.80
C ALA A 263 7.19 27.99 3.34
N VAL A 264 7.21 29.08 2.59
CA VAL A 264 7.74 30.38 3.05
C VAL A 264 6.87 30.92 4.19
N GLU A 265 5.54 30.95 4.05
CA GLU A 265 4.61 31.36 5.10
C GLU A 265 4.84 30.56 6.40
N LEU A 266 4.97 29.23 6.29
CA LEU A 266 5.28 28.37 7.43
C LEU A 266 6.65 28.65 8.04
N SER A 267 7.65 28.97 7.22
CA SER A 267 8.99 29.32 7.73
C SER A 267 8.96 30.60 8.57
N GLU A 268 8.18 31.59 8.17
CA GLU A 268 7.97 32.81 8.96
C GLU A 268 7.24 32.50 10.28
N MET A 269 6.21 31.63 10.24
CA MET A 269 5.52 31.19 11.45
C MET A 269 6.45 30.44 12.41
N MET A 270 7.33 29.54 11.89
CA MET A 270 8.35 28.84 12.70
C MET A 270 9.35 29.83 13.31
N HIS A 271 9.75 30.84 12.56
CA HIS A 271 10.63 31.89 13.10
C HIS A 271 9.98 32.63 14.26
N HIS A 272 8.74 33.07 14.08
CA HIS A 272 8.02 33.84 15.14
C HIS A 272 7.67 33.00 16.37
N SER A 273 7.26 31.73 16.19
CA SER A 273 6.76 30.90 17.29
C SER A 273 7.84 30.07 17.98
N LEU A 274 8.88 29.67 17.26
CA LEU A 274 9.92 28.73 17.71
C LEU A 274 11.34 29.32 17.65
N GLY A 275 11.52 30.53 17.09
CA GLY A 275 12.84 31.15 16.88
C GLY A 275 13.69 30.46 15.81
N LEU A 276 13.09 29.61 14.96
CA LEU A 276 13.81 28.87 13.93
C LEU A 276 14.13 29.76 12.72
N VAL A 277 15.34 29.65 12.21
CA VAL A 277 15.75 30.29 10.96
C VAL A 277 16.01 29.18 9.94
N LEU A 278 15.13 29.10 8.94
CA LEU A 278 15.23 28.09 7.89
C LEU A 278 16.19 28.57 6.79
N GLU A 279 17.05 27.67 6.32
CA GLU A 279 17.83 27.87 5.11
C GLU A 279 16.97 27.66 3.86
N LYS A 280 17.44 28.14 2.71
CA LYS A 280 16.74 27.96 1.44
C LYS A 280 16.40 26.48 1.14
N GLN A 281 17.32 25.58 1.43
CA GLN A 281 17.18 24.15 1.23
C GLN A 281 16.10 23.53 2.11
N ASP A 282 15.95 24.02 3.33
CA ASP A 282 14.90 23.59 4.26
C ASP A 282 13.52 23.97 3.70
N ILE A 283 13.36 25.21 3.20
CA ILE A 283 12.12 25.69 2.59
C ILE A 283 11.79 24.90 1.32
N GLU A 284 12.80 24.62 0.47
CA GLU A 284 12.62 23.80 -0.74
C GLU A 284 12.17 22.36 -0.40
N TYR A 285 12.73 21.75 0.64
CA TYR A 285 12.30 20.45 1.11
C TYR A 285 10.86 20.50 1.67
N LEU A 286 10.53 21.48 2.48
CA LEU A 286 9.17 21.68 3.00
C LEU A 286 8.16 21.84 1.87
N SER A 287 8.48 22.65 0.86
CA SER A 287 7.65 22.80 -0.33
C SER A 287 7.41 21.47 -1.04
N SER A 288 8.47 20.68 -1.21
CA SER A 288 8.39 19.35 -1.83
C SER A 288 7.55 18.38 -0.98
N LEU A 289 7.67 18.44 0.34
CA LEU A 289 6.88 17.66 1.28
C LEU A 289 5.38 18.00 1.18
N LEU A 290 5.03 19.29 1.15
CA LEU A 290 3.66 19.74 0.99
C LEU A 290 3.07 19.32 -0.36
N PHE A 291 3.82 19.49 -1.43
CA PHE A 291 3.43 19.07 -2.78
C PHE A 291 3.18 17.57 -2.86
N ALA A 292 4.07 16.76 -2.27
CA ALA A 292 3.91 15.31 -2.24
C ALA A 292 2.68 14.84 -1.45
N HIS A 293 2.16 15.67 -0.54
CA HIS A 293 0.92 15.43 0.20
C HIS A 293 -0.32 16.10 -0.42
N ASP A 294 -0.23 16.53 -1.67
CA ASP A 294 -1.34 17.15 -2.41
C ASP A 294 -1.85 18.49 -1.80
N ILE A 295 -0.97 19.16 -1.04
CA ILE A 295 -1.25 20.50 -0.50
C ILE A 295 -1.02 21.53 -1.60
N LYS A 296 -2.12 22.06 -2.16
CA LYS A 296 -2.15 22.96 -3.31
C LYS A 296 -1.27 22.47 -4.48
N PRO A 297 -1.63 21.40 -5.16
CA PRO A 297 -0.91 20.89 -6.32
C PRO A 297 -1.26 21.71 -7.57
N GLY A 298 -1.15 23.01 -7.55
CA GLY A 298 -1.31 23.86 -8.72
C GLY A 298 -0.23 23.52 -9.76
N LEU A 299 -0.37 22.39 -10.44
CA LEU A 299 0.49 21.98 -11.53
C LEU A 299 0.09 22.77 -12.78
N ASP A 300 0.69 23.95 -12.96
CA ASP A 300 0.69 24.57 -14.25
C ASP A 300 1.45 23.66 -15.22
N MET A 301 0.74 23.16 -16.24
CA MET A 301 1.33 22.30 -17.26
C MET A 301 2.54 22.94 -17.96
N GLN A 302 2.68 24.28 -17.93
CA GLN A 302 3.84 24.96 -18.47
C GLN A 302 5.09 24.77 -17.60
N GLN A 303 4.90 24.56 -16.32
CA GLN A 303 6.00 24.39 -15.33
C GLN A 303 6.45 22.93 -15.16
N VAL A 304 5.70 21.96 -15.69
CA VAL A 304 6.11 20.55 -15.66
C VAL A 304 7.31 20.35 -16.57
N ASN A 305 8.34 19.69 -16.02
CA ASN A 305 9.56 19.36 -16.76
C ASN A 305 9.19 18.70 -18.12
N PRO A 306 9.71 19.23 -19.25
CA PRO A 306 9.50 18.64 -20.57
C PRO A 306 9.79 17.14 -20.65
N GLU A 307 10.79 16.65 -19.91
CA GLU A 307 11.13 15.22 -19.86
C GLU A 307 9.96 14.37 -19.31
N ASN A 308 9.29 14.83 -18.24
CA ASN A 308 8.11 14.13 -17.72
C ASN A 308 7.00 14.01 -18.77
N LYS A 309 6.78 15.07 -19.55
CA LYS A 309 5.79 15.05 -20.63
C LYS A 309 6.15 14.06 -21.74
N VAL A 310 7.44 13.97 -22.08
CA VAL A 310 7.95 13.02 -23.08
C VAL A 310 7.77 11.58 -22.60
N ILE A 311 8.09 11.31 -21.34
CA ILE A 311 7.94 9.97 -20.75
C ILE A 311 6.46 9.56 -20.73
N VAL A 312 5.56 10.44 -20.29
CA VAL A 312 4.12 10.16 -20.29
C VAL A 312 3.59 9.92 -21.71
N LYS A 313 4.02 10.71 -22.70
CA LYS A 313 3.66 10.46 -24.11
C LYS A 313 4.15 9.10 -24.58
N LYS A 314 5.40 8.73 -24.26
CA LYS A 314 5.97 7.43 -24.60
C LYS A 314 5.18 6.29 -23.94
N LEU A 315 4.80 6.46 -22.66
CA LEU A 315 4.00 5.49 -21.91
C LEU A 315 2.60 5.29 -22.56
N ILE A 316 1.90 6.38 -22.87
CA ILE A 316 0.59 6.34 -23.56
C ILE A 316 0.74 5.67 -24.94
N SER A 317 1.77 6.00 -25.70
CA SER A 317 2.01 5.42 -27.02
C SER A 317 2.30 3.93 -26.95
N LYS A 318 3.15 3.47 -26.01
CA LYS A 318 3.39 2.05 -25.76
C LYS A 318 2.09 1.33 -25.36
N MET A 319 1.30 1.91 -24.45
CA MET A 319 0.01 1.35 -24.04
C MET A 319 -0.98 1.27 -25.20
N SER A 320 -1.10 2.35 -25.99
CA SER A 320 -1.95 2.37 -27.20
C SER A 320 -1.59 1.25 -28.17
N HIS A 321 -0.31 1.05 -28.41
CA HIS A 321 0.17 0.02 -29.32
C HIS A 321 -0.11 -1.39 -28.77
N MET A 322 0.21 -1.61 -27.49
CA MET A 322 -0.02 -2.91 -26.83
C MET A 322 -1.48 -3.31 -26.78
N LEU A 323 -2.37 -2.35 -26.52
CA LEU A 323 -3.82 -2.64 -26.40
C LEU A 323 -4.56 -2.55 -27.74
N GLU A 324 -3.90 -2.12 -28.81
CA GLU A 324 -4.52 -1.78 -30.11
C GLU A 324 -5.69 -0.77 -29.97
N VAL A 325 -5.58 0.12 -28.98
CA VAL A 325 -6.56 1.19 -28.72
C VAL A 325 -5.87 2.53 -28.83
N ASP A 326 -6.37 3.42 -29.69
CA ASP A 326 -5.79 4.76 -29.83
C ASP A 326 -6.07 5.65 -28.62
N LEU A 327 -5.09 5.71 -27.71
CA LEU A 327 -5.07 6.59 -26.55
C LEU A 327 -4.24 7.87 -26.79
N ASN A 328 -3.48 7.94 -27.89
CA ASN A 328 -2.52 9.03 -28.16
C ASN A 328 -3.20 10.40 -28.29
N HIS A 329 -4.45 10.44 -28.73
CA HIS A 329 -5.22 11.66 -28.90
C HIS A 329 -6.10 12.02 -27.69
N ASP A 330 -6.03 11.26 -26.59
CA ASP A 330 -6.75 11.60 -25.36
C ASP A 330 -5.96 12.62 -24.52
N SER A 331 -6.27 13.91 -24.77
CA SER A 331 -5.64 15.03 -24.04
C SER A 331 -5.93 14.98 -22.54
N HIS A 332 -7.10 14.47 -22.14
CA HIS A 332 -7.47 14.35 -20.73
C HIS A 332 -6.59 13.30 -20.03
N LEU A 333 -6.45 12.10 -20.62
CA LEU A 333 -5.55 11.06 -20.11
C LEU A 333 -4.12 11.59 -19.97
N PHE A 334 -3.62 12.29 -21.00
CA PHE A 334 -2.29 12.88 -20.96
C PHE A 334 -2.11 13.84 -19.78
N HIS A 335 -3.03 14.78 -19.57
CA HIS A 335 -2.95 15.76 -18.49
C HIS A 335 -3.03 15.10 -17.11
N VAL A 336 -3.96 14.16 -16.95
CA VAL A 336 -4.13 13.45 -15.66
C VAL A 336 -2.92 12.59 -15.35
N LEU A 337 -2.36 11.87 -16.32
CA LEU A 337 -1.14 11.07 -16.11
C LEU A 337 0.08 11.93 -15.81
N VAL A 338 0.27 13.06 -16.52
CA VAL A 338 1.37 13.99 -16.23
C VAL A 338 1.26 14.50 -14.79
N ALA A 339 0.08 14.93 -14.36
CA ALA A 339 -0.14 15.41 -13.01
C ALA A 339 0.09 14.29 -11.97
N HIS A 340 -0.51 13.11 -12.19
CA HIS A 340 -0.39 11.98 -11.28
C HIS A 340 1.05 11.48 -11.17
N MET A 341 1.72 11.25 -12.29
CA MET A 341 3.10 10.75 -12.30
C MET A 341 4.07 11.76 -11.68
N THR A 342 3.89 13.06 -11.93
CA THR A 342 4.73 14.07 -11.30
C THR A 342 4.62 14.01 -9.77
N THR A 343 3.40 14.05 -9.21
CA THR A 343 3.21 13.95 -7.76
C THR A 343 3.68 12.60 -7.20
N MET A 344 3.46 11.51 -7.91
CA MET A 344 3.90 10.17 -7.53
C MET A 344 5.43 10.09 -7.43
N ILE A 345 6.17 10.58 -8.42
CA ILE A 345 7.63 10.58 -8.42
C ILE A 345 8.18 11.40 -7.24
N TYR A 346 7.63 12.59 -6.98
CA TYR A 346 8.01 13.38 -5.81
C TYR A 346 7.76 12.64 -4.51
N ARG A 347 6.58 12.04 -4.38
CA ARG A 347 6.17 11.27 -3.20
C ARG A 347 7.14 10.11 -2.93
N LEU A 348 7.42 9.31 -3.96
CA LEU A 348 8.32 8.16 -3.83
C LEU A 348 9.75 8.58 -3.48
N LYS A 349 10.25 9.68 -4.04
CA LYS A 349 11.56 10.23 -3.67
C LYS A 349 11.64 10.73 -2.22
N LEU A 350 10.53 11.18 -1.66
CA LEU A 350 10.40 11.54 -0.25
C LEU A 350 10.02 10.33 0.63
N GLY A 351 9.95 9.12 0.05
CA GLY A 351 9.61 7.90 0.77
C GLY A 351 8.18 7.87 1.31
N ILE A 352 7.27 8.61 0.66
CA ILE A 352 5.85 8.62 1.01
C ILE A 352 5.16 7.55 0.17
N THR A 353 4.73 6.48 0.79
CA THR A 353 3.92 5.42 0.16
C THR A 353 2.44 5.71 0.33
N LEU A 354 1.62 5.30 -0.62
CA LEU A 354 0.16 5.35 -0.54
C LEU A 354 -0.40 3.95 -0.49
N THR A 355 -1.49 3.80 0.23
CA THR A 355 -2.32 2.59 0.18
C THR A 355 -3.56 2.85 -0.67
N ASN A 356 -3.82 1.96 -1.62
CA ASN A 356 -5.07 1.94 -2.36
C ASN A 356 -5.99 0.88 -1.75
N PRO A 357 -7.12 1.24 -1.14
CA PRO A 357 -8.03 0.26 -0.55
C PRO A 357 -8.70 -0.64 -1.60
N LEU A 358 -8.65 -0.26 -2.87
CA LEU A 358 -9.21 -1.04 -3.99
C LEU A 358 -8.17 -1.95 -4.67
N LEU A 359 -6.93 -2.03 -4.15
CA LEU A 359 -5.84 -2.78 -4.79
C LEU A 359 -6.25 -4.20 -5.18
N GLU A 360 -6.79 -4.98 -4.24
CA GLU A 360 -7.18 -6.37 -4.49
C GLU A 360 -8.32 -6.49 -5.51
N SER A 361 -9.25 -5.54 -5.51
CA SER A 361 -10.33 -5.50 -6.49
C SER A 361 -9.79 -5.16 -7.89
N ILE A 362 -8.84 -4.22 -7.99
CA ILE A 362 -8.19 -3.82 -9.24
C ILE A 362 -7.36 -4.97 -9.80
N LYS A 363 -6.54 -5.63 -8.97
CA LYS A 363 -5.76 -6.81 -9.37
C LYS A 363 -6.66 -7.94 -9.89
N ARG A 364 -7.82 -8.13 -9.27
CA ARG A 364 -8.77 -9.18 -9.67
C ARG A 364 -9.52 -8.82 -10.96
N GLN A 365 -10.00 -7.59 -11.07
CA GLN A 365 -10.87 -7.17 -12.17
C GLN A 365 -10.09 -6.77 -13.41
N TYR A 366 -8.89 -6.19 -13.25
CA TYR A 366 -8.07 -5.65 -14.31
C TYR A 366 -6.66 -6.26 -14.33
N SER A 367 -6.55 -7.54 -14.02
CA SER A 367 -5.28 -8.28 -13.87
C SER A 367 -4.32 -8.11 -15.04
N VAL A 368 -4.83 -8.22 -16.26
CA VAL A 368 -4.02 -8.05 -17.49
C VAL A 368 -3.48 -6.63 -17.59
N LEU A 369 -4.35 -5.63 -17.46
CA LEU A 369 -3.97 -4.22 -17.55
C LEU A 369 -3.00 -3.83 -16.43
N PHE A 370 -3.22 -4.31 -15.20
CA PHE A 370 -2.34 -4.08 -14.06
C PHE A 370 -0.91 -4.55 -14.34
N ASN A 371 -0.74 -5.75 -14.90
CA ASN A 371 0.58 -6.28 -15.23
C ASN A 371 1.22 -5.60 -16.44
N ILE A 372 0.43 -5.17 -17.43
CA ILE A 372 0.94 -4.34 -18.53
C ILE A 372 1.45 -3.01 -18.00
N VAL A 373 0.71 -2.35 -17.10
CA VAL A 373 1.17 -1.10 -16.46
C VAL A 373 2.45 -1.33 -15.69
N TRP A 374 2.53 -2.38 -14.87
CA TRP A 374 3.76 -2.76 -14.17
C TRP A 374 4.95 -2.84 -15.11
N TYR A 375 4.79 -3.60 -16.18
CA TYR A 375 5.84 -3.81 -17.16
C TYR A 375 6.30 -2.49 -17.82
N LEU A 376 5.34 -1.62 -18.17
CA LEU A 376 5.67 -0.34 -18.80
C LEU A 376 6.32 0.66 -17.84
N MET A 377 6.10 0.52 -16.55
CA MET A 377 6.64 1.42 -15.54
C MET A 377 8.11 1.11 -15.18
N ASN A 378 8.68 -0.03 -15.58
CA ASN A 378 10.09 -0.32 -15.37
C ASN A 378 11.02 0.77 -15.91
N ASP A 379 10.75 1.28 -17.13
CA ASP A 379 11.53 2.39 -17.72
C ASP A 379 11.49 3.66 -16.85
N VAL A 380 10.37 3.87 -16.13
CA VAL A 380 10.19 5.03 -15.26
C VAL A 380 10.97 4.86 -13.95
N GLU A 381 10.97 3.65 -13.38
CA GLU A 381 11.75 3.33 -12.19
C GLU A 381 13.24 3.58 -12.42
N GLU A 382 13.77 3.09 -13.54
CA GLU A 382 15.18 3.28 -13.92
C GLU A 382 15.50 4.75 -14.18
N THR A 383 14.65 5.47 -14.93
CA THR A 383 14.89 6.88 -15.29
C THR A 383 14.93 7.77 -14.07
N TYR A 384 14.08 7.50 -13.09
CA TYR A 384 13.90 8.37 -11.93
C TYR A 384 14.56 7.86 -10.65
N ASP A 385 15.18 6.69 -10.67
CA ASP A 385 15.73 6.02 -9.48
C ASP A 385 14.73 5.96 -8.33
N ILE A 386 13.56 5.39 -8.62
CA ILE A 386 12.44 5.20 -7.68
C ILE A 386 12.02 3.74 -7.64
N GLN A 387 11.39 3.34 -6.55
CA GLN A 387 10.77 2.02 -6.42
C GLN A 387 9.26 2.17 -6.33
N LEU A 388 8.55 1.60 -7.30
CA LEU A 388 7.10 1.53 -7.33
C LEU A 388 6.61 0.33 -6.51
N ASN A 389 5.37 0.41 -6.06
CA ASN A 389 4.69 -0.72 -5.43
C ASN A 389 3.33 -0.96 -6.10
N ASP A 390 2.67 -2.04 -5.72
CA ASP A 390 1.38 -2.42 -6.29
C ASP A 390 0.29 -1.33 -6.13
N HIS A 391 0.34 -0.55 -5.06
CA HIS A 391 -0.62 0.54 -4.86
C HIS A 391 -0.42 1.67 -5.88
N ASP A 392 0.83 2.05 -6.18
CA ASP A 392 1.14 3.07 -7.18
C ASP A 392 0.68 2.62 -8.57
N ILE A 393 0.97 1.37 -8.92
CA ILE A 393 0.54 0.75 -10.18
C ILE A 393 -0.99 0.69 -10.28
N SER A 394 -1.68 0.38 -9.19
CA SER A 394 -3.13 0.29 -9.19
C SER A 394 -3.81 1.63 -9.49
N PHE A 395 -3.26 2.74 -9.02
CA PHE A 395 -3.75 4.07 -9.38
C PHE A 395 -3.57 4.37 -10.87
N LEU A 396 -2.40 4.05 -11.42
CA LEU A 396 -2.13 4.22 -12.87
C LEU A 396 -3.05 3.33 -13.70
N THR A 397 -3.28 2.10 -13.26
CA THR A 397 -4.20 1.15 -13.92
C THR A 397 -5.60 1.72 -14.06
N ILE A 398 -6.13 2.38 -13.02
CA ILE A 398 -7.44 3.03 -13.08
C ILE A 398 -7.47 4.14 -14.14
N HIS A 399 -6.42 4.98 -14.23
CA HIS A 399 -6.38 6.04 -15.23
C HIS A 399 -6.42 5.49 -16.66
N PHE A 400 -5.65 4.44 -16.93
CA PHE A 400 -5.70 3.77 -18.22
C PHE A 400 -7.05 3.11 -18.47
N GLN A 401 -7.62 2.42 -17.47
CA GLN A 401 -8.92 1.78 -17.60
C GLN A 401 -10.03 2.76 -17.96
N VAL A 402 -10.09 3.90 -17.28
CA VAL A 402 -11.06 4.97 -17.58
C VAL A 402 -10.91 5.48 -19.03
N ALA A 403 -9.66 5.64 -19.50
CA ALA A 403 -9.41 6.08 -20.87
C ALA A 403 -9.82 5.02 -21.91
N ILE A 404 -9.56 3.76 -21.61
CA ILE A 404 -9.96 2.62 -22.44
C ILE A 404 -11.50 2.56 -22.51
N GLU A 405 -12.21 2.63 -21.40
CA GLU A 405 -13.67 2.61 -21.35
C GLU A 405 -14.31 3.71 -22.20
N LYS A 406 -13.71 4.88 -22.26
CA LYS A 406 -14.17 5.98 -23.15
C LYS A 406 -14.04 5.67 -24.64
N LYS A 407 -13.16 4.71 -25.00
CA LYS A 407 -12.93 4.30 -26.41
C LYS A 407 -13.75 3.10 -26.82
N ILE A 408 -14.51 2.50 -25.88
CA ILE A 408 -15.43 1.41 -26.24
C ILE A 408 -16.47 1.98 -27.22
N PRO A 409 -16.63 1.38 -28.41
CA PRO A 409 -17.70 1.76 -29.31
C PRO A 409 -19.04 1.58 -28.61
N MET A 410 -19.96 2.51 -28.84
CA MET A 410 -21.34 2.39 -28.34
C MET A 410 -21.91 1.05 -28.80
N ASN A 411 -22.30 0.20 -27.87
CA ASN A 411 -22.99 -1.02 -28.22
C ASN A 411 -24.42 -0.70 -28.61
N LYS A 412 -24.87 -1.26 -29.73
CA LYS A 412 -26.26 -1.17 -30.16
C LYS A 412 -27.04 -2.35 -29.56
N ILE A 413 -27.90 -2.02 -28.60
CA ILE A 413 -28.74 -3.01 -27.89
C ILE A 413 -30.15 -2.90 -28.41
N LEU A 414 -30.68 -4.00 -28.89
CA LEU A 414 -32.02 -4.08 -29.43
C LEU A 414 -32.97 -4.76 -28.46
N ILE A 415 -34.05 -4.09 -28.09
CA ILE A 415 -35.10 -4.66 -27.24
C ILE A 415 -36.25 -5.10 -28.15
N VAL A 416 -36.60 -6.39 -28.10
CA VAL A 416 -37.71 -6.95 -28.88
C VAL A 416 -38.87 -7.30 -27.95
N CYS A 417 -40.04 -6.69 -28.22
CA CYS A 417 -41.22 -6.86 -27.41
C CYS A 417 -42.50 -7.11 -28.28
N GLU A 418 -43.54 -7.70 -27.69
CA GLU A 418 -44.88 -7.64 -28.28
C GLU A 418 -45.40 -6.18 -28.22
N LYS A 419 -46.36 -5.83 -29.10
CA LYS A 419 -46.86 -4.47 -29.35
C LYS A 419 -47.49 -3.71 -28.14
N ALA A 420 -47.26 -4.08 -26.90
CA ALA A 420 -47.76 -3.36 -25.73
C ALA A 420 -46.82 -2.23 -25.29
N LEU A 421 -47.13 -0.99 -25.60
CA LEU A 421 -46.35 0.23 -25.32
C LEU A 421 -45.81 0.31 -23.87
N ALA A 422 -46.63 -0.01 -22.88
CA ALA A 422 -46.22 0.12 -21.47
C ALA A 422 -45.14 -0.88 -21.04
N THR A 423 -45.18 -2.11 -21.54
CA THR A 423 -44.20 -3.15 -21.22
C THR A 423 -42.86 -2.88 -21.87
N SER A 424 -42.85 -2.42 -23.11
CA SER A 424 -41.66 -2.04 -23.85
C SER A 424 -40.91 -0.88 -23.17
N GLU A 425 -41.69 0.11 -22.70
CA GLU A 425 -41.14 1.27 -22.02
C GLU A 425 -40.57 0.91 -20.62
N LEU A 426 -41.18 0.00 -19.91
CA LEU A 426 -40.70 -0.52 -18.64
C LEU A 426 -39.37 -1.26 -18.82
N ILE A 427 -39.27 -2.17 -19.80
CA ILE A 427 -38.06 -2.92 -20.10
C ILE A 427 -36.96 -1.97 -20.50
N TYR A 428 -37.25 -1.01 -21.42
CA TYR A 428 -36.30 0.01 -21.86
C TYR A 428 -35.74 0.80 -20.68
N ASN A 429 -36.57 1.33 -19.80
CA ASN A 429 -36.13 2.14 -18.68
C ASN A 429 -35.27 1.33 -17.68
N ARG A 430 -35.66 0.09 -17.36
CA ARG A 430 -34.87 -0.78 -16.49
C ARG A 430 -33.49 -1.09 -17.07
N ILE A 431 -33.42 -1.43 -18.36
CA ILE A 431 -32.16 -1.73 -19.05
C ILE A 431 -31.29 -0.46 -19.13
N LYS A 432 -31.88 0.68 -19.48
CA LYS A 432 -31.20 1.98 -19.55
C LYS A 432 -30.58 2.40 -18.22
N HIS A 433 -31.24 2.11 -17.11
CA HIS A 433 -30.67 2.38 -15.76
C HIS A 433 -29.62 1.36 -15.32
N ALA A 434 -29.58 0.19 -15.92
CA ALA A 434 -28.68 -0.88 -15.52
C ALA A 434 -27.40 -0.95 -16.33
N LEU A 435 -27.41 -0.46 -17.56
CA LEU A 435 -26.28 -0.48 -18.47
C LEU A 435 -25.67 0.93 -18.64
N PRO A 436 -24.38 1.03 -19.03
CA PRO A 436 -23.74 2.32 -19.27
C PRO A 436 -24.52 3.23 -20.22
N ALA A 437 -24.59 4.52 -19.89
CA ALA A 437 -25.34 5.52 -20.66
C ALA A 437 -24.83 5.73 -22.10
N THR A 438 -23.64 5.21 -22.42
CA THR A 438 -23.02 5.25 -23.75
C THR A 438 -23.66 4.31 -24.76
N ASN A 439 -24.52 3.37 -24.33
CA ASN A 439 -25.14 2.42 -25.23
C ASN A 439 -26.31 3.02 -26.00
N MET A 440 -26.42 2.65 -27.27
CA MET A 440 -27.59 2.94 -28.09
C MET A 440 -28.63 1.84 -27.89
N ILE A 441 -29.73 2.16 -27.21
CA ILE A 441 -30.80 1.21 -26.92
C ILE A 441 -32.01 1.55 -27.78
N GLU A 442 -32.40 0.62 -28.65
CA GLU A 442 -33.59 0.74 -29.49
C GLU A 442 -34.61 -0.32 -29.13
N THR A 443 -35.89 0.01 -29.27
CA THR A 443 -37.00 -0.92 -29.04
C THR A 443 -37.76 -1.15 -30.34
N ILE A 444 -37.95 -2.40 -30.72
CA ILE A 444 -38.70 -2.75 -31.95
C ILE A 444 -39.75 -3.82 -31.67
N SER A 445 -40.71 -3.93 -32.53
CA SER A 445 -41.72 -5.00 -32.48
C SER A 445 -41.16 -6.31 -33.06
N LEU A 446 -41.76 -7.44 -32.70
CA LEU A 446 -41.39 -8.74 -33.29
C LEU A 446 -41.55 -8.76 -34.83
N SER A 447 -42.54 -8.07 -35.36
CA SER A 447 -42.73 -7.96 -36.84
C SER A 447 -41.60 -7.21 -37.52
N ASP A 448 -41.12 -6.14 -36.89
CA ASP A 448 -40.04 -5.31 -37.46
C ASP A 448 -38.67 -6.00 -37.27
N PHE A 449 -38.54 -6.84 -36.25
CA PHE A 449 -37.32 -7.59 -35.99
C PHE A 449 -36.90 -8.46 -37.20
N TYR A 450 -37.82 -9.14 -37.84
CA TYR A 450 -37.52 -10.01 -38.98
C TYR A 450 -37.37 -9.25 -40.31
N GLN A 451 -37.73 -7.96 -40.36
CA GLN A 451 -37.63 -7.14 -41.55
C GLN A 451 -36.41 -6.23 -41.59
N ASN A 452 -35.79 -5.97 -40.45
CA ASN A 452 -34.66 -5.06 -40.34
C ASN A 452 -33.31 -5.76 -40.52
N ASN A 453 -32.31 -5.03 -41.01
CA ASN A 453 -30.93 -5.48 -40.97
C ASN A 453 -30.38 -5.34 -39.57
N LEU A 454 -29.92 -6.43 -38.98
CA LEU A 454 -29.43 -6.54 -37.60
C LEU A 454 -27.90 -6.67 -37.52
N ASP A 455 -27.16 -6.43 -38.62
CA ASP A 455 -25.70 -6.65 -38.65
C ASP A 455 -24.94 -5.69 -37.72
N GLU A 456 -25.53 -4.54 -37.40
CA GLU A 456 -24.95 -3.58 -36.45
C GLU A 456 -25.40 -3.76 -35.00
N VAL A 457 -26.29 -4.73 -34.73
CA VAL A 457 -26.80 -4.99 -33.37
C VAL A 457 -25.82 -5.88 -32.63
N ASP A 458 -25.47 -5.50 -31.42
CA ASP A 458 -24.49 -6.21 -30.60
C ASP A 458 -25.12 -7.19 -29.62
N LEU A 459 -26.28 -6.80 -29.08
CA LEU A 459 -27.01 -7.57 -28.08
C LEU A 459 -28.51 -7.44 -28.32
N ILE A 460 -29.22 -8.54 -28.26
CA ILE A 460 -30.68 -8.56 -28.35
C ILE A 460 -31.25 -8.98 -27.00
N ILE A 461 -32.18 -8.19 -26.48
CA ILE A 461 -32.93 -8.49 -25.25
C ILE A 461 -34.40 -8.69 -25.68
N SER A 462 -34.94 -9.87 -25.48
CA SER A 462 -36.26 -10.19 -25.97
C SER A 462 -37.20 -10.65 -24.86
N SER A 463 -38.41 -10.10 -24.83
CA SER A 463 -39.51 -10.58 -23.98
C SER A 463 -40.35 -11.66 -24.65
N VAL A 464 -40.04 -12.02 -25.88
CA VAL A 464 -40.76 -13.03 -26.67
C VAL A 464 -39.76 -14.02 -27.27
N PRO A 465 -40.12 -15.29 -27.49
CA PRO A 465 -39.27 -16.23 -28.16
C PRO A 465 -38.94 -15.80 -29.59
N ILE A 466 -37.67 -15.71 -29.93
CA ILE A 466 -37.16 -15.41 -31.29
C ILE A 466 -36.17 -16.48 -31.72
N ALA A 467 -36.25 -16.91 -32.95
CA ALA A 467 -35.29 -17.84 -33.55
C ALA A 467 -34.22 -17.02 -34.28
N TYR A 468 -33.11 -16.73 -33.57
CA TYR A 468 -32.02 -15.94 -34.10
C TYR A 468 -30.69 -16.34 -33.45
N GLU A 469 -29.66 -16.60 -34.25
CA GLU A 469 -28.40 -17.18 -33.78
C GLU A 469 -27.16 -16.34 -34.11
N LYS A 470 -27.29 -15.24 -34.88
CA LYS A 470 -26.14 -14.44 -35.30
C LYS A 470 -25.57 -13.57 -34.18
N GLN A 471 -26.40 -13.04 -33.31
CA GLN A 471 -26.01 -12.23 -32.14
C GLN A 471 -26.54 -12.85 -30.85
N PRO A 472 -25.94 -12.54 -29.68
CA PRO A 472 -26.44 -13.00 -28.39
C PRO A 472 -27.86 -12.52 -28.12
N VAL A 473 -28.75 -13.44 -27.68
CA VAL A 473 -30.13 -13.14 -27.30
C VAL A 473 -30.33 -13.45 -25.82
N ILE A 474 -30.79 -12.47 -25.06
CA ILE A 474 -31.18 -12.63 -23.65
C ILE A 474 -32.69 -12.59 -23.55
N TYR A 475 -33.26 -13.65 -23.02
CA TYR A 475 -34.70 -13.68 -22.74
C TYR A 475 -35.00 -13.09 -21.38
N VAL A 476 -36.01 -12.23 -21.32
CA VAL A 476 -36.46 -11.58 -20.09
C VAL A 476 -37.97 -11.66 -19.93
N SER A 477 -38.43 -11.67 -18.70
CA SER A 477 -39.84 -11.52 -18.40
C SER A 477 -40.32 -10.07 -18.68
N PRO A 478 -41.61 -9.86 -18.95
CA PRO A 478 -42.14 -8.51 -19.18
C PRO A 478 -41.92 -7.52 -18.04
N LEU A 479 -41.69 -8.01 -16.81
CA LEU A 479 -41.41 -7.19 -15.63
C LEU A 479 -39.91 -7.11 -15.28
N VAL A 480 -39.05 -7.81 -16.00
CA VAL A 480 -37.60 -7.89 -15.82
C VAL A 480 -37.18 -7.98 -14.35
N THR A 481 -37.00 -9.18 -13.83
CA THR A 481 -36.65 -9.42 -12.44
C THR A 481 -35.21 -8.98 -12.11
N GLU A 482 -34.87 -8.83 -10.83
CA GLU A 482 -33.49 -8.52 -10.43
C GLU A 482 -32.47 -9.58 -10.84
N SER A 483 -32.87 -10.87 -10.86
CA SER A 483 -32.00 -11.96 -11.33
C SER A 483 -31.74 -11.86 -12.83
N GLU A 484 -32.74 -11.51 -13.63
CA GLU A 484 -32.58 -11.26 -15.06
C GLU A 484 -31.71 -10.05 -15.31
N MET A 485 -31.85 -8.96 -14.51
CA MET A 485 -30.97 -7.80 -14.60
C MET A 485 -29.50 -8.12 -14.29
N LYS A 486 -29.24 -8.99 -13.32
CA LYS A 486 -27.87 -9.49 -13.05
C LYS A 486 -27.32 -10.31 -14.23
N SER A 487 -28.17 -11.14 -14.85
CA SER A 487 -27.79 -11.91 -16.03
C SER A 487 -27.50 -11.01 -17.23
N ILE A 488 -28.33 -9.98 -17.47
CA ILE A 488 -28.09 -9.00 -18.52
C ILE A 488 -26.75 -8.28 -18.31
N ARG A 489 -26.49 -7.79 -17.10
CA ARG A 489 -25.19 -7.16 -16.78
C ARG A 489 -24.04 -8.08 -17.03
N LYS A 490 -24.09 -9.31 -16.52
CA LYS A 490 -23.02 -10.30 -16.69
C LYS A 490 -22.73 -10.56 -18.17
N GLN A 491 -23.74 -10.82 -18.99
CA GLN A 491 -23.57 -11.08 -20.43
C GLN A 491 -23.12 -9.83 -21.19
N TYR A 492 -23.62 -8.64 -20.79
CA TYR A 492 -23.15 -7.36 -21.33
C TYR A 492 -21.67 -7.14 -21.03
N ASP A 493 -21.23 -7.36 -19.79
CA ASP A 493 -19.83 -7.22 -19.38
C ASP A 493 -18.94 -8.25 -20.12
N GLU A 494 -19.38 -9.50 -20.24
CA GLU A 494 -18.67 -10.53 -21.00
C GLU A 494 -18.54 -10.17 -22.49
N MET A 495 -19.59 -9.64 -23.09
CA MET A 495 -19.60 -9.18 -24.48
C MET A 495 -18.72 -7.93 -24.67
N SER A 496 -18.85 -6.94 -23.79
CA SER A 496 -18.07 -5.71 -23.84
C SER A 496 -16.58 -5.98 -23.62
N LEU A 497 -16.24 -6.84 -22.66
CA LEU A 497 -14.88 -7.31 -22.42
C LEU A 497 -14.33 -8.05 -23.66
N SER A 498 -15.13 -8.90 -24.31
CA SER A 498 -14.70 -9.62 -25.51
C SER A 498 -14.44 -8.71 -26.71
N LYS A 499 -15.14 -7.56 -26.78
CA LYS A 499 -14.89 -6.51 -27.80
C LYS A 499 -13.67 -5.65 -27.47
N MET A 500 -13.34 -5.49 -26.20
CA MET A 500 -12.47 -4.45 -25.70
C MET A 500 -11.00 -4.84 -25.58
N ILE A 501 -10.70 -6.00 -25.09
CA ILE A 501 -9.33 -6.31 -24.66
C ILE A 501 -8.76 -7.55 -25.35
N LEU A 502 -9.57 -8.54 -25.73
CA LEU A 502 -9.11 -9.89 -25.91
C LEU A 502 -9.85 -10.66 -27.01
N LYS A 503 -10.10 -10.09 -28.18
CA LYS A 503 -10.11 -10.97 -29.34
C LYS A 503 -8.68 -11.06 -29.85
N PRO A 504 -7.94 -12.14 -29.52
CA PRO A 504 -6.94 -12.58 -30.45
C PRO A 504 -7.71 -12.74 -31.78
N ARG A 505 -7.31 -12.02 -32.84
CA ARG A 505 -7.80 -12.32 -34.18
C ARG A 505 -7.60 -13.82 -34.34
N LEU A 506 -8.70 -14.58 -34.39
CA LEU A 506 -8.73 -16.02 -34.70
C LEU A 506 -8.22 -16.25 -36.14
N THR A 507 -6.97 -15.94 -36.35
CA THR A 507 -6.21 -16.60 -37.41
C THR A 507 -5.73 -17.90 -36.80
N LYS A 508 -5.87 -19.01 -37.50
CA LYS A 508 -5.34 -20.35 -37.17
C LYS A 508 -3.79 -20.35 -37.04
N SER A 509 -3.23 -19.43 -36.31
CA SER A 509 -1.80 -19.37 -35.99
C SER A 509 -1.61 -19.93 -34.58
N LYS A 510 -0.47 -20.54 -34.32
CA LYS A 510 -0.01 -20.99 -33.02
C LYS A 510 -0.25 -19.92 -31.98
N THR A 511 -0.67 -20.30 -30.76
CA THR A 511 -0.82 -19.36 -29.63
C THR A 511 0.51 -18.68 -29.34
N LYS A 512 0.48 -17.46 -28.80
CA LYS A 512 1.71 -16.75 -28.40
C LYS A 512 2.41 -17.46 -27.23
N LEU A 513 1.64 -18.10 -26.34
CA LEU A 513 2.17 -18.96 -25.28
C LEU A 513 3.00 -20.10 -25.86
N GLU A 514 2.54 -20.79 -26.93
CA GLU A 514 3.27 -21.89 -27.55
C GLU A 514 4.63 -21.44 -28.10
N LYS A 515 4.77 -20.18 -28.50
CA LYS A 515 6.04 -19.61 -28.99
C LYS A 515 7.09 -19.54 -27.88
N TYR A 516 6.69 -19.20 -26.66
CA TYR A 516 7.59 -18.92 -25.54
C TYR A 516 7.64 -20.01 -24.47
N LEU A 517 6.64 -20.92 -24.44
CA LEU A 517 6.56 -22.04 -23.52
C LEU A 517 6.92 -23.33 -24.25
N THR A 518 8.07 -23.88 -23.93
CA THR A 518 8.55 -25.15 -24.48
C THR A 518 8.63 -26.23 -23.40
N LYS A 519 8.68 -27.49 -23.77
CA LYS A 519 8.76 -28.62 -22.84
C LYS A 519 9.94 -28.49 -21.86
N GLU A 520 11.03 -27.87 -22.30
CA GLU A 520 12.25 -27.68 -21.51
C GLU A 520 12.09 -26.69 -20.35
N PHE A 521 11.04 -25.87 -20.41
CA PHE A 521 10.69 -24.88 -19.35
C PHE A 521 9.54 -25.33 -18.47
N VAL A 522 9.18 -26.59 -18.50
CA VAL A 522 8.12 -27.19 -17.68
C VAL A 522 8.75 -28.06 -16.58
N PHE A 523 8.63 -27.66 -15.34
CA PHE A 523 9.21 -28.33 -14.17
C PHE A 523 8.09 -28.81 -13.25
N LEU A 524 7.68 -30.07 -13.36
CA LEU A 524 6.55 -30.59 -12.62
C LEU A 524 6.95 -31.25 -11.28
N ASN A 525 6.01 -31.22 -10.33
CA ASN A 525 6.08 -31.93 -9.05
C ASN A 525 7.35 -31.66 -8.23
N LYS A 526 7.80 -30.39 -8.18
CA LYS A 526 8.96 -29.99 -7.38
C LYS A 526 8.62 -29.91 -5.88
N ALA A 527 9.53 -30.40 -5.04
CA ALA A 527 9.34 -30.46 -3.59
C ALA A 527 9.94 -29.25 -2.86
N PHE A 528 9.64 -28.03 -3.35
CA PHE A 528 10.06 -26.82 -2.65
C PHE A 528 9.09 -26.47 -1.53
N THR A 529 9.61 -25.89 -0.46
CA THR A 529 8.86 -25.54 0.77
C THR A 529 8.75 -24.03 0.98
N THR A 530 9.58 -23.24 0.30
CA THR A 530 9.59 -21.77 0.42
C THR A 530 9.64 -21.09 -0.94
N LYS A 531 9.12 -19.86 -0.98
CA LYS A 531 9.20 -18.96 -2.14
C LYS A 531 10.65 -18.80 -2.62
N GLY A 532 11.58 -18.55 -1.69
CA GLY A 532 12.99 -18.36 -2.01
C GLY A 532 13.61 -19.54 -2.77
N GLN A 533 13.32 -20.78 -2.35
CA GLN A 533 13.81 -21.97 -3.06
C GLN A 533 13.34 -22.04 -4.52
N VAL A 534 12.09 -21.63 -4.80
CA VAL A 534 11.55 -21.60 -6.15
C VAL A 534 12.23 -20.54 -7.01
N LEU A 535 12.40 -19.32 -6.46
CA LEU A 535 13.06 -18.21 -7.15
C LEU A 535 14.53 -18.52 -7.43
N ASP A 536 15.24 -19.10 -6.46
CA ASP A 536 16.64 -19.50 -6.61
C ASP A 536 16.82 -20.59 -7.66
N PHE A 537 15.98 -21.63 -7.60
CA PHE A 537 15.99 -22.70 -8.59
C PHE A 537 15.82 -22.16 -10.00
N PHE A 538 14.77 -21.38 -10.22
CA PHE A 538 14.47 -20.89 -11.56
C PHE A 538 15.52 -19.88 -12.06
N SER A 539 16.01 -19.00 -11.20
CA SER A 539 17.08 -18.07 -11.58
C SER A 539 18.34 -18.78 -12.03
N ALA A 540 18.71 -19.87 -11.34
CA ALA A 540 19.86 -20.68 -11.71
C ALA A 540 19.64 -21.40 -13.07
N GLU A 541 18.46 -22.00 -13.29
CA GLU A 541 18.10 -22.64 -14.55
C GLU A 541 18.09 -21.68 -15.74
N ALA A 542 17.49 -20.50 -15.56
CA ALA A 542 17.42 -19.48 -16.60
C ALA A 542 18.83 -18.92 -16.95
N TYR A 543 19.68 -18.74 -15.95
CA TYR A 543 21.04 -18.27 -16.14
C TYR A 543 21.93 -19.31 -16.86
N GLN A 544 21.86 -20.60 -16.44
CA GLN A 544 22.59 -21.68 -17.06
C GLN A 544 22.25 -21.89 -18.55
N ARG A 545 21.00 -21.59 -18.90
CA ARG A 545 20.51 -21.65 -20.29
C ARG A 545 20.81 -20.40 -21.11
N GLY A 546 21.44 -19.40 -20.50
CA GLY A 546 21.81 -18.16 -21.17
C GLY A 546 20.65 -17.24 -21.54
N LEU A 547 19.46 -17.41 -20.88
CA LEU A 547 18.25 -16.62 -21.15
C LEU A 547 18.29 -15.25 -20.49
N VAL A 548 19.02 -15.14 -19.39
CA VAL A 548 19.05 -13.97 -18.51
C VAL A 548 20.48 -13.53 -18.18
N THR A 549 20.61 -12.32 -17.63
CA THR A 549 21.88 -11.81 -17.08
C THR A 549 22.03 -12.25 -15.61
N ASP A 550 23.21 -11.99 -15.03
CA ASP A 550 23.52 -12.21 -13.61
C ASP A 550 22.66 -11.35 -12.66
N GLU A 551 22.15 -10.22 -13.13
CA GLU A 551 21.27 -9.32 -12.38
C GLU A 551 19.83 -9.84 -12.26
N PHE A 552 19.43 -10.81 -13.07
CA PHE A 552 18.05 -11.34 -13.12
C PHE A 552 17.53 -11.80 -11.76
N LYS A 553 18.35 -12.55 -11.02
CA LYS A 553 17.95 -13.06 -9.70
C LYS A 553 17.61 -11.92 -8.75
N GLN A 554 18.45 -10.89 -8.70
CA GLN A 554 18.21 -9.73 -7.84
C GLN A 554 16.95 -8.98 -8.26
N SER A 555 16.78 -8.71 -9.55
CA SER A 555 15.57 -8.06 -10.09
C SER A 555 14.30 -8.82 -9.76
N LEU A 556 14.33 -10.16 -9.83
CA LEU A 556 13.19 -11.01 -9.50
C LEU A 556 12.80 -10.90 -8.01
N TYR A 557 13.80 -10.90 -7.11
CA TYR A 557 13.57 -10.71 -5.67
C TYR A 557 13.08 -9.30 -5.34
N GLU A 558 13.63 -8.28 -5.96
CA GLU A 558 13.19 -6.89 -5.80
C GLU A 558 11.72 -6.74 -6.23
N ARG A 559 11.35 -7.31 -7.39
CA ARG A 559 9.96 -7.28 -7.85
C ARG A 559 8.99 -7.96 -6.88
N GLU A 560 9.37 -9.12 -6.33
CA GLU A 560 8.59 -9.85 -5.33
C GLU A 560 8.51 -9.14 -3.96
N ALA A 561 9.45 -8.27 -3.66
CA ALA A 561 9.42 -7.43 -2.46
C ALA A 561 8.52 -6.18 -2.61
N MET A 562 8.37 -5.67 -3.83
CA MET A 562 7.53 -4.51 -4.13
C MET A 562 6.03 -4.83 -4.12
N GLY A 563 5.67 -6.08 -4.38
CA GLY A 563 4.28 -6.54 -4.39
C GLY A 563 4.19 -8.02 -4.73
N GLU A 564 3.15 -8.66 -4.22
CA GLU A 564 2.93 -10.08 -4.41
C GLU A 564 2.46 -10.39 -5.83
N THR A 565 3.14 -11.33 -6.48
CA THR A 565 2.70 -11.83 -7.81
C THR A 565 1.72 -12.99 -7.71
N SER A 566 1.27 -13.34 -6.51
CA SER A 566 0.33 -14.44 -6.27
C SER A 566 -1.12 -14.06 -6.55
N LEU A 567 -1.88 -15.01 -7.12
CA LEU A 567 -3.30 -14.90 -7.40
C LEU A 567 -4.12 -15.75 -6.41
N TYR A 568 -5.37 -15.35 -6.17
CA TYR A 568 -6.31 -16.08 -5.31
C TYR A 568 -6.62 -17.51 -5.79
N THR A 569 -6.34 -17.82 -7.06
CA THR A 569 -6.50 -19.15 -7.65
C THR A 569 -5.42 -20.14 -7.24
N GLY A 570 -4.34 -19.69 -6.60
CA GLY A 570 -3.22 -20.53 -6.16
C GLY A 570 -2.06 -20.58 -7.16
N VAL A 571 -1.96 -19.56 -8.00
CA VAL A 571 -0.87 -19.36 -8.97
C VAL A 571 -0.02 -18.15 -8.54
N ALA A 572 1.29 -18.21 -8.75
CA ALA A 572 2.16 -17.02 -8.75
C ALA A 572 2.71 -16.78 -10.15
N ILE A 573 2.88 -15.51 -10.52
CA ILE A 573 3.38 -15.07 -11.82
C ILE A 573 4.60 -14.15 -11.63
N PRO A 574 5.70 -14.65 -11.07
CA PRO A 574 6.89 -13.84 -10.88
C PRO A 574 7.53 -13.46 -12.22
N HIS A 575 8.00 -12.21 -12.30
CA HIS A 575 8.66 -11.66 -13.47
C HIS A 575 9.74 -10.65 -13.02
N ALA A 576 10.72 -10.40 -13.87
CA ALA A 576 11.82 -9.49 -13.63
C ALA A 576 11.86 -8.40 -14.71
N SER A 577 12.69 -7.39 -14.51
CA SER A 577 12.89 -6.27 -15.44
C SER A 577 13.40 -6.74 -16.80
N SER A 578 12.90 -6.14 -17.88
CA SER A 578 13.20 -6.57 -19.27
C SER A 578 14.68 -6.46 -19.64
N HIS A 579 15.43 -5.53 -19.06
CA HIS A 579 16.87 -5.36 -19.32
C HIS A 579 17.70 -6.55 -18.81
N THR A 580 17.17 -7.35 -17.85
CA THR A 580 17.84 -8.55 -17.34
C THR A 580 17.63 -9.77 -18.24
N LEU A 581 16.86 -9.64 -19.32
CA LEU A 581 16.44 -10.72 -20.21
C LEU A 581 17.18 -10.67 -21.55
N ARG A 582 17.82 -11.76 -21.94
CA ARG A 582 18.43 -11.95 -23.26
C ARG A 582 17.45 -12.51 -24.27
N GLN A 583 16.51 -13.31 -23.81
CA GLN A 583 15.46 -13.94 -24.63
C GLN A 583 14.15 -14.01 -23.86
N SER A 584 13.05 -13.94 -24.59
CA SER A 584 11.72 -14.14 -24.01
C SER A 584 11.45 -15.60 -23.74
N PHE A 585 10.81 -15.90 -22.62
CA PHE A 585 10.43 -17.26 -22.22
C PHE A 585 9.20 -17.23 -21.30
N ILE A 586 8.51 -18.37 -21.25
CA ILE A 586 7.52 -18.69 -20.21
C ILE A 586 7.94 -20.03 -19.62
N SER A 587 7.93 -20.12 -18.29
CA SER A 587 8.25 -21.35 -17.58
C SER A 587 7.18 -21.69 -16.56
N ILE A 588 6.84 -22.96 -16.46
CA ILE A 588 5.85 -23.46 -15.52
C ILE A 588 6.53 -24.37 -14.51
N VAL A 589 6.29 -24.08 -13.22
CA VAL A 589 6.76 -24.92 -12.10
C VAL A 589 5.54 -25.36 -11.29
N SER A 590 5.25 -26.65 -11.21
CA SER A 590 4.27 -27.19 -10.28
C SER A 590 4.93 -27.77 -9.03
N LEU A 591 4.27 -27.63 -7.89
CA LEU A 591 4.78 -28.09 -6.60
C LEU A 591 3.99 -29.31 -6.11
N THR A 592 4.66 -30.19 -5.34
CA THR A 592 4.00 -31.32 -4.67
C THR A 592 3.04 -30.86 -3.58
N HIS A 593 3.32 -29.72 -2.94
CA HIS A 593 2.51 -29.14 -1.86
C HIS A 593 2.39 -27.63 -2.04
N LYS A 594 1.29 -27.05 -1.52
CA LYS A 594 1.12 -25.61 -1.50
C LYS A 594 2.11 -24.93 -0.55
N ILE A 595 2.77 -23.88 -1.02
CA ILE A 595 3.66 -23.03 -0.22
C ILE A 595 3.05 -21.66 0.00
N GLN A 596 3.45 -20.98 1.07
CA GLN A 596 3.04 -19.59 1.30
C GLN A 596 3.78 -18.66 0.34
N TRP A 597 3.01 -17.82 -0.40
CA TRP A 597 3.51 -16.81 -1.32
C TRP A 597 2.79 -15.50 -1.07
N GLY A 598 3.34 -14.70 -0.17
CA GLY A 598 2.66 -13.53 0.36
C GLY A 598 1.38 -13.90 1.11
N SER A 599 0.25 -13.31 0.75
CA SER A 599 -1.08 -13.56 1.33
C SER A 599 -1.71 -14.89 0.87
N ASN A 600 -1.26 -15.47 -0.26
CA ASN A 600 -1.88 -16.63 -0.87
C ASN A 600 -1.05 -17.92 -0.70
N LYS A 601 -1.73 -19.07 -0.76
CA LYS A 601 -1.09 -20.40 -0.87
C LYS A 601 -1.03 -20.82 -2.33
N VAL A 602 0.18 -21.01 -2.86
CA VAL A 602 0.49 -21.26 -4.28
C VAL A 602 1.01 -22.66 -4.48
N GLN A 603 0.58 -23.31 -5.57
CA GLN A 603 1.07 -24.61 -6.00
C GLN A 603 1.53 -24.62 -7.47
N LEU A 604 1.14 -23.62 -8.26
CA LEU A 604 1.57 -23.40 -9.63
C LEU A 604 2.30 -22.07 -9.73
N ILE A 605 3.48 -22.07 -10.32
CA ILE A 605 4.27 -20.86 -10.53
C ILE A 605 4.55 -20.74 -12.04
N ILE A 606 4.30 -19.56 -12.60
CA ILE A 606 4.51 -19.27 -14.02
C ILE A 606 5.45 -18.09 -14.12
N PHE A 607 6.70 -18.36 -14.48
CA PHE A 607 7.68 -17.31 -14.73
C PHE A 607 7.50 -16.75 -16.13
N ILE A 608 7.47 -15.43 -16.23
CA ILE A 608 7.35 -14.69 -17.49
C ILE A 608 8.58 -13.82 -17.67
N GLY A 609 9.30 -14.04 -18.75
CA GLY A 609 10.36 -13.17 -19.22
C GLY A 609 10.04 -12.68 -20.64
N VAL A 610 9.86 -11.36 -20.82
CA VAL A 610 9.64 -10.75 -22.13
C VAL A 610 10.75 -9.76 -22.41
N ALA A 611 11.64 -10.09 -23.33
CA ALA A 611 12.73 -9.22 -23.77
C ALA A 611 12.18 -8.02 -24.56
N GLU A 612 12.89 -6.88 -24.58
CA GLU A 612 12.45 -5.64 -25.23
C GLU A 612 11.99 -5.81 -26.69
N LYS A 613 12.67 -6.69 -27.43
CA LYS A 613 12.34 -6.97 -28.84
C LYS A 613 10.95 -7.59 -29.05
N ASP A 614 10.42 -8.28 -28.03
CA ASP A 614 9.14 -9.02 -28.07
C ASP A 614 8.02 -8.30 -27.32
N ILE A 615 8.24 -7.07 -26.91
CA ILE A 615 7.31 -6.28 -26.05
C ILE A 615 5.91 -6.15 -26.64
N ASN A 616 5.80 -6.12 -27.96
CA ASN A 616 4.52 -5.99 -28.67
C ASN A 616 3.62 -7.23 -28.54
N GLU A 617 4.19 -8.38 -28.16
CA GLU A 617 3.44 -9.63 -27.98
C GLU A 617 2.98 -9.85 -26.54
N ILE A 618 3.42 -8.98 -25.60
CA ILE A 618 3.18 -9.14 -24.16
C ILE A 618 1.68 -9.15 -23.81
N LYS A 619 0.87 -8.37 -24.52
CA LYS A 619 -0.58 -8.32 -24.35
C LYS A 619 -1.20 -9.70 -24.60
N ASP A 620 -0.87 -10.31 -25.74
CA ASP A 620 -1.43 -11.59 -26.12
C ASP A 620 -0.98 -12.69 -25.16
N VAL A 621 0.30 -12.67 -24.77
CA VAL A 621 0.88 -13.60 -23.79
C VAL A 621 0.16 -13.52 -22.45
N PHE A 622 -0.03 -12.31 -21.92
CA PHE A 622 -0.77 -12.14 -20.66
C PHE A 622 -2.24 -12.52 -20.81
N ALA A 623 -2.87 -12.17 -21.93
CA ALA A 623 -4.27 -12.50 -22.18
C ALA A 623 -4.51 -14.00 -22.21
N GLU A 624 -3.71 -14.75 -22.97
CA GLU A 624 -3.78 -16.21 -23.06
C GLU A 624 -3.49 -16.86 -21.70
N LEU A 625 -2.48 -16.36 -20.98
CA LEU A 625 -2.12 -16.85 -19.66
C LEU A 625 -3.23 -16.64 -18.64
N TYR A 626 -3.80 -15.44 -18.56
CA TYR A 626 -4.83 -15.13 -17.57
C TYR A 626 -6.12 -15.92 -17.81
N GLN A 627 -6.48 -16.24 -19.04
CA GLN A 627 -7.60 -17.14 -19.35
C GLN A 627 -7.45 -18.52 -18.68
N LEU A 628 -6.20 -19.00 -18.56
CA LEU A 628 -5.90 -20.28 -17.89
C LEU A 628 -5.93 -20.19 -16.38
N VAL A 629 -5.33 -19.11 -15.83
CA VAL A 629 -5.08 -19.02 -14.38
C VAL A 629 -6.20 -18.38 -13.57
N GLU A 630 -7.14 -17.67 -14.20
CA GLU A 630 -8.32 -17.11 -13.53
C GLU A 630 -9.32 -18.17 -13.06
N LYS A 631 -9.41 -19.29 -13.76
CA LYS A 631 -10.30 -20.39 -13.42
C LYS A 631 -9.61 -21.41 -12.53
N LYS A 632 -10.00 -21.44 -11.25
CA LYS A 632 -9.40 -22.36 -10.28
C LYS A 632 -9.43 -23.83 -10.74
N ALA A 633 -10.48 -24.27 -11.43
CA ALA A 633 -10.58 -25.62 -11.97
C ALA A 633 -9.46 -25.93 -12.98
N TYR A 634 -9.05 -24.95 -13.79
CA TYR A 634 -7.94 -25.13 -14.73
C TYR A 634 -6.60 -25.19 -13.99
N VAL A 635 -6.41 -24.35 -12.97
CA VAL A 635 -5.22 -24.39 -12.12
C VAL A 635 -5.09 -25.72 -11.40
N ASP A 636 -6.16 -26.22 -10.79
CA ASP A 636 -6.18 -27.50 -10.10
C ASP A 636 -5.87 -28.66 -11.08
N HIS A 637 -6.36 -28.57 -12.32
CA HIS A 637 -6.04 -29.55 -13.37
C HIS A 637 -4.56 -29.45 -13.80
N LEU A 638 -4.04 -28.26 -14.09
CA LEU A 638 -2.62 -28.03 -14.44
C LEU A 638 -1.67 -28.59 -13.38
N VAL A 639 -2.02 -28.42 -12.09
CA VAL A 639 -1.23 -28.96 -10.98
C VAL A 639 -1.26 -30.50 -10.95
N SER A 640 -2.35 -31.15 -11.38
CA SER A 640 -2.50 -32.59 -11.36
C SER A 640 -1.74 -33.31 -12.49
N ILE A 641 -1.33 -32.57 -13.53
CA ILE A 641 -0.60 -33.13 -14.68
C ILE A 641 0.84 -33.47 -14.28
N THR A 642 1.28 -34.65 -14.66
CA THR A 642 2.62 -35.19 -14.35
C THR A 642 3.57 -35.27 -15.53
N ASP A 643 3.06 -35.15 -16.77
CA ASP A 643 3.85 -35.10 -18.00
C ASP A 643 3.81 -33.72 -18.64
N ALA A 644 4.97 -33.24 -19.10
CA ALA A 644 5.09 -31.91 -19.70
C ALA A 644 4.37 -31.80 -21.05
N SER A 645 4.28 -32.91 -21.83
CA SER A 645 3.60 -32.88 -23.11
C SER A 645 2.09 -32.78 -22.94
N ASP A 646 1.53 -33.47 -21.92
CA ASP A 646 0.11 -33.40 -21.59
C ASP A 646 -0.26 -31.98 -21.10
N LEU A 647 0.64 -31.34 -20.33
CA LEU A 647 0.45 -29.96 -19.87
C LEU A 647 0.42 -28.99 -21.05
N LEU A 648 1.36 -29.10 -21.98
CA LEU A 648 1.38 -28.24 -23.17
C LEU A 648 0.16 -28.48 -24.06
N MET A 649 -0.30 -29.74 -24.20
CA MET A 649 -1.51 -30.07 -24.96
C MET A 649 -2.75 -29.41 -24.31
N PHE A 650 -2.90 -29.56 -23.00
CA PHE A 650 -4.01 -28.90 -22.26
C PHE A 650 -4.01 -27.38 -22.43
N ILE A 651 -2.84 -26.73 -22.31
CA ILE A 651 -2.71 -25.31 -22.52
C ILE A 651 -3.16 -24.94 -23.93
N ASN A 652 -2.66 -25.61 -24.95
CA ASN A 652 -2.98 -25.29 -26.34
C ASN A 652 -4.48 -25.50 -26.66
N GLU A 653 -5.12 -26.52 -26.09
CA GLU A 653 -6.55 -26.75 -26.25
C GLU A 653 -7.44 -25.69 -25.57
N ASN A 654 -6.99 -25.10 -24.46
CA ASN A 654 -7.77 -24.19 -23.65
C ASN A 654 -7.44 -22.70 -23.85
N THR A 655 -6.42 -22.38 -24.68
CA THR A 655 -6.09 -20.99 -25.08
C THR A 655 -6.60 -20.65 -26.49
N LEU A 656 -7.16 -21.61 -27.21
CA LEU A 656 -7.70 -21.45 -28.58
C LEU A 656 -9.19 -21.08 -28.64
N ILE A 657 -9.83 -20.70 -27.51
CA ILE A 657 -11.26 -20.38 -27.49
C ILE A 657 -11.52 -18.88 -27.60
#